data_ddab0ab9fc68f2bb37bad20dd9a9f293
#
_entry.id   ddab0ab9fc68f2bb37bad20dd9a9f293
#
_cell.length_a   1.000
_cell.length_b   1.000
_cell.length_c   1.000
_cell.angle_alpha   90.00
_cell.angle_beta   90.00
_cell.angle_gamma   90.00
#
_symmetry.space_group_name_H-M   'P 1'
#
loop_
_entity.id
_entity.type
_entity.pdbx_description
1 polymer ?
#
loop_
_entity_poly.entity_id
_entity_poly.type
_entity_poly.pdbx_seq_one_letter_code
_entity_poly.pdbx_strand_id
1 'polypeptide(L)'
;MGGRDESVEVLERAGLSMVGDWDIEEVLPPPFARRHVVAWEAEPTVTVAADRPDLVAEINAQWHRLACEAGILDEDGVFLIDFSGNRTGRWFRVRLTDGWDLAAVLGERPGQPEFVTMSQAGDALVGATTEEYDVWLVAVDRLRERQEDAARAAAEETTEERAAAWESLFEGPKPTERLLQAWSFGLSLHPALPEDLHPLLLERSNYALYRPLPTKVVAAMLAHPNWKMRVMAAEYQSDITPEQWSSLILGAQDERRRWIFTMLAAERRAALPEDLCRRLAADPSARIRSEAAHLTTLPTAVAVALAGDPDDGVRYAACHAAWPDLDAGAREALMADADAKVRAAARLLHHRQHPMPRSVYETLESKARVLESSRLERDLAAHLARHGEDDERRALARNPRLDADLVALLGEDPDEAVRFLVSTRADLTEDQRAGIRIDFDPGVHHHELDWVVALHKDHDAMRRLAASTHPLVRRSVARARHLPPDVVDRLARDEDRVVQLFLAESCDDAPADMLMRVWQWWDGSLSTPDRPRSHPNFPRQDLLRHADDPNPRMRRLALDDPESTPELVERLSRDPSREVRYRAATDPRLSPVAAALLLEDPHDSVRHAAARHPHLPVRLLTRLLRGDGDAQAAAGNPALPVDVMRRMAERIGVPAPEGG
;
A
#
# COMPACT_ATOMS: atom_id res chain seq x y z
N MET A 1 23.21 7.71 2.21
CA MET A 1 24.43 8.21 1.56
C MET A 1 25.69 7.89 2.38
N GLY A 2 25.75 8.10 3.71
CA GLY A 2 26.95 7.86 4.50
C GLY A 2 27.51 6.43 4.53
N GLY A 3 26.68 5.37 4.50
CA GLY A 3 27.18 4.00 4.59
C GLY A 3 27.76 3.40 3.29
N ARG A 4 27.50 4.05 2.14
CA ARG A 4 28.08 3.64 0.84
C ARG A 4 29.53 4.11 0.73
N ASP A 5 29.79 5.35 1.12
CA ASP A 5 31.11 5.95 1.00
C ASP A 5 32.11 5.23 1.92
N GLU A 6 31.67 4.83 3.13
CA GLU A 6 32.45 3.99 4.06
C GLU A 6 32.81 2.61 3.46
N SER A 7 31.87 1.92 2.83
CA SER A 7 32.12 0.61 2.23
C SER A 7 33.08 0.68 1.04
N VAL A 8 32.95 1.70 0.20
CA VAL A 8 33.87 1.92 -0.94
C VAL A 8 35.29 2.18 -0.45
N GLU A 9 35.49 3.01 0.58
CA GLU A 9 36.80 3.25 1.17
C GLU A 9 37.45 1.97 1.74
N VAL A 10 36.64 1.06 2.30
CA VAL A 10 37.16 -0.23 2.78
C VAL A 10 37.63 -1.09 1.61
N LEU A 11 36.84 -1.16 0.53
CA LEU A 11 37.19 -1.92 -0.68
C LEU A 11 38.45 -1.36 -1.38
N GLU A 12 38.57 -0.05 -1.47
CA GLU A 12 39.76 0.60 -2.04
C GLU A 12 41.02 0.28 -1.19
N ARG A 13 40.93 0.28 0.13
CA ARG A 13 42.02 -0.15 1.02
C ARG A 13 42.38 -1.63 0.86
N ALA A 14 41.40 -2.48 0.52
CA ALA A 14 41.62 -3.88 0.21
C ALA A 14 42.25 -4.09 -1.19
N GLY A 15 42.53 -3.03 -1.94
CA GLY A 15 43.08 -3.08 -3.29
C GLY A 15 42.04 -3.48 -4.33
N LEU A 16 40.78 -3.07 -4.13
CA LEU A 16 39.68 -3.31 -5.05
C LEU A 16 39.22 -1.99 -5.67
N SER A 17 39.01 -1.98 -6.98
CA SER A 17 38.42 -0.85 -7.69
C SER A 17 36.98 -1.14 -8.07
N MET A 18 36.08 -0.18 -7.87
CA MET A 18 34.68 -0.30 -8.27
C MET A 18 34.53 -0.35 -9.79
N VAL A 19 33.67 -1.24 -10.30
CA VAL A 19 33.40 -1.42 -11.74
C VAL A 19 31.91 -1.23 -12.02
N GLY A 20 31.57 -0.09 -12.66
CA GLY A 20 30.21 0.17 -13.15
C GLY A 20 29.18 0.42 -12.04
N ASP A 21 27.91 0.22 -12.38
CA ASP A 21 26.80 0.38 -11.45
C ASP A 21 26.72 -0.83 -10.51
N TRP A 22 26.37 -0.58 -9.26
CA TRP A 22 26.42 -1.55 -8.17
C TRP A 22 25.06 -2.23 -7.87
N ASP A 23 23.99 -1.85 -8.61
CA ASP A 23 22.65 -2.39 -8.42
C ASP A 23 22.48 -3.70 -9.22
N ILE A 24 22.96 -4.80 -8.64
CA ILE A 24 22.95 -6.12 -9.26
C ILE A 24 21.76 -6.89 -8.67
N GLU A 25 20.64 -6.86 -9.37
CA GLU A 25 19.41 -7.54 -8.96
C GLU A 25 19.23 -8.95 -9.57
N GLU A 26 20.20 -9.43 -10.39
CA GLU A 26 20.04 -10.65 -11.18
C GLU A 26 20.64 -11.90 -10.54
N VAL A 27 21.37 -11.76 -9.44
CA VAL A 27 22.05 -12.86 -8.76
C VAL A 27 21.58 -13.03 -7.31
N LEU A 28 21.84 -14.19 -6.73
CA LEU A 28 21.51 -14.50 -5.33
C LEU A 28 22.00 -13.40 -4.39
N PRO A 29 21.14 -12.79 -3.54
CA PRO A 29 21.55 -11.71 -2.64
C PRO A 29 22.62 -12.15 -1.62
N PRO A 30 23.49 -11.23 -1.14
CA PRO A 30 24.57 -11.56 -0.22
C PRO A 30 24.16 -12.35 1.03
N PRO A 31 23.05 -12.05 1.73
CA PRO A 31 22.63 -12.83 2.90
C PRO A 31 22.28 -14.29 2.58
N PHE A 32 21.81 -14.56 1.37
CA PHE A 32 21.51 -15.92 0.92
C PHE A 32 22.77 -16.63 0.44
N ALA A 33 23.65 -15.94 -0.30
CA ALA A 33 24.94 -16.46 -0.72
C ALA A 33 25.82 -16.88 0.49
N ARG A 34 25.82 -16.08 1.56
CA ARG A 34 26.53 -16.42 2.81
C ARG A 34 26.09 -17.75 3.41
N ARG A 35 24.81 -18.15 3.29
CA ARG A 35 24.32 -19.43 3.82
C ARG A 35 25.00 -20.65 3.18
N HIS A 36 25.46 -20.52 1.95
CA HIS A 36 26.17 -21.60 1.27
C HIS A 36 27.65 -21.75 1.66
N VAL A 37 28.23 -20.72 2.27
CA VAL A 37 29.68 -20.68 2.59
C VAL A 37 29.99 -20.53 4.08
N VAL A 38 29.00 -20.19 4.90
CA VAL A 38 29.13 -19.94 6.36
C VAL A 38 28.18 -20.84 7.18
N ALA A 39 27.40 -21.72 6.54
CA ALA A 39 26.43 -22.55 7.23
C ALA A 39 27.12 -23.64 8.05
N TRP A 40 26.48 -24.08 9.15
CA TRP A 40 26.93 -25.20 10.01
C TRP A 40 27.17 -26.52 9.26
N GLU A 41 26.64 -26.64 8.06
CA GLU A 41 26.74 -27.81 7.18
C GLU A 41 27.79 -27.64 6.06
N ALA A 42 28.43 -26.46 5.96
CA ALA A 42 29.45 -26.21 4.95
C ALA A 42 30.79 -26.83 5.39
N GLU A 43 31.30 -27.79 4.63
CA GLU A 43 32.65 -28.30 4.83
C GLU A 43 33.66 -27.33 4.19
N PRO A 44 34.75 -26.95 4.90
CA PRO A 44 35.76 -26.08 4.32
C PRO A 44 36.48 -26.77 3.15
N THR A 45 36.62 -26.07 2.04
CA THR A 45 37.45 -26.52 0.91
C THR A 45 38.95 -26.45 1.28
N VAL A 46 39.30 -25.45 2.07
CA VAL A 46 40.64 -25.25 2.64
C VAL A 46 40.51 -24.70 4.04
N THR A 47 41.32 -25.20 4.95
CA THR A 47 41.47 -24.72 6.32
C THR A 47 42.88 -24.16 6.49
N VAL A 48 42.97 -22.92 6.98
CA VAL A 48 44.26 -22.25 7.25
C VAL A 48 44.35 -22.01 8.76
N ALA A 49 45.35 -22.63 9.42
CA ALA A 49 45.52 -22.51 10.85
C ALA A 49 45.82 -21.05 11.26
N ALA A 50 45.13 -20.55 12.30
CA ALA A 50 45.18 -19.14 12.72
C ALA A 50 46.53 -18.75 13.38
N ASP A 51 47.33 -19.71 13.79
CA ASP A 51 48.66 -19.50 14.44
C ASP A 51 49.82 -19.39 13.43
N ARG A 52 49.56 -19.44 12.15
CA ARG A 52 50.59 -19.32 11.09
C ARG A 52 51.21 -17.92 11.09
N PRO A 53 52.55 -17.82 10.93
CA PRO A 53 53.25 -16.52 10.87
C PRO A 53 52.94 -15.75 9.55
N ASP A 54 52.57 -16.47 8.48
CA ASP A 54 52.24 -15.96 7.15
C ASP A 54 50.71 -16.01 6.84
N LEU A 55 49.88 -16.00 7.89
CA LEU A 55 48.43 -16.23 7.83
C LEU A 55 47.73 -15.41 6.74
N VAL A 56 47.91 -14.09 6.73
CA VAL A 56 47.27 -13.19 5.74
C VAL A 56 47.66 -13.56 4.31
N ALA A 57 48.96 -13.78 4.07
CA ALA A 57 49.45 -14.12 2.75
C ALA A 57 48.91 -15.48 2.26
N GLU A 58 48.84 -16.47 3.17
CA GLU A 58 48.31 -17.79 2.87
C GLU A 58 46.80 -17.73 2.55
N ILE A 59 45.99 -17.01 3.36
CA ILE A 59 44.57 -16.84 3.10
C ILE A 59 44.35 -16.22 1.70
N ASN A 60 45.05 -15.13 1.39
CA ASN A 60 44.95 -14.47 0.09
C ASN A 60 45.36 -15.42 -1.07
N ALA A 61 46.44 -16.19 -0.90
CA ALA A 61 46.88 -17.15 -1.90
C ALA A 61 45.85 -18.25 -2.14
N GLN A 62 45.29 -18.81 -1.08
CA GLN A 62 44.27 -19.86 -1.17
C GLN A 62 42.95 -19.31 -1.74
N TRP A 63 42.51 -18.10 -1.30
CA TRP A 63 41.33 -17.49 -1.88
C TRP A 63 41.50 -17.26 -3.40
N HIS A 64 42.61 -16.67 -3.82
CA HIS A 64 42.87 -16.41 -5.23
C HIS A 64 42.90 -17.70 -6.07
N ARG A 65 43.55 -18.75 -5.56
CA ARG A 65 43.54 -20.05 -6.20
C ARG A 65 42.13 -20.61 -6.38
N LEU A 66 41.33 -20.60 -5.30
CA LEU A 66 39.95 -21.09 -5.34
C LEU A 66 39.06 -20.19 -6.23
N ALA A 67 39.26 -18.88 -6.20
CA ALA A 67 38.52 -17.95 -7.04
C ALA A 67 38.79 -18.16 -8.54
N CYS A 68 40.04 -18.46 -8.91
CA CYS A 68 40.37 -18.83 -10.27
C CYS A 68 39.79 -20.20 -10.66
N GLU A 69 39.94 -21.22 -9.81
CA GLU A 69 39.46 -22.57 -10.03
C GLU A 69 37.92 -22.64 -10.18
N ALA A 70 37.19 -21.87 -9.37
CA ALA A 70 35.74 -21.77 -9.39
C ALA A 70 35.17 -20.79 -10.43
N GLY A 71 36.03 -20.04 -11.15
CA GLY A 71 35.59 -19.04 -12.12
C GLY A 71 34.94 -17.81 -11.52
N ILE A 72 35.34 -17.42 -10.30
CA ILE A 72 34.92 -16.16 -9.67
C ILE A 72 35.48 -14.97 -10.42
N LEU A 73 36.78 -15.02 -10.73
CA LEU A 73 37.49 -13.99 -11.49
C LEU A 73 37.24 -14.21 -12.97
N ASP A 74 36.70 -13.22 -13.68
CA ASP A 74 36.63 -13.23 -15.14
C ASP A 74 37.99 -12.88 -15.79
N GLU A 75 38.03 -12.81 -17.12
CA GLU A 75 39.25 -12.48 -17.88
C GLU A 75 39.81 -11.09 -17.52
N ASP A 76 38.95 -10.19 -17.05
CA ASP A 76 39.30 -8.82 -16.63
C ASP A 76 39.54 -8.71 -15.12
N GLY A 77 39.45 -9.78 -14.36
CA GLY A 77 39.58 -9.83 -12.89
C GLY A 77 38.39 -9.19 -12.15
N VAL A 78 37.21 -9.18 -12.77
CA VAL A 78 35.99 -8.58 -12.20
C VAL A 78 35.15 -9.65 -11.52
N PHE A 79 34.61 -9.34 -10.34
CA PHE A 79 33.74 -10.22 -9.55
C PHE A 79 32.83 -9.41 -8.62
N LEU A 80 31.94 -10.13 -7.93
CA LEU A 80 31.05 -9.57 -6.91
C LEU A 80 31.57 -9.90 -5.52
N ILE A 81 31.47 -8.93 -4.59
CA ILE A 81 31.91 -9.12 -3.21
C ILE A 81 30.93 -8.53 -2.20
N ASP A 82 30.78 -9.23 -1.08
CA ASP A 82 30.16 -8.79 0.16
C ASP A 82 31.07 -9.11 1.33
N PHE A 83 31.09 -8.23 2.36
CA PHE A 83 32.01 -8.35 3.49
C PHE A 83 31.36 -7.89 4.80
N SER A 84 31.93 -8.26 5.92
CA SER A 84 31.51 -7.81 7.26
C SER A 84 31.64 -6.29 7.36
N GLY A 85 30.53 -5.62 7.74
CA GLY A 85 30.45 -4.15 7.74
C GLY A 85 29.75 -3.56 6.54
N ASN A 86 29.46 -4.34 5.50
CA ASN A 86 28.58 -3.91 4.42
C ASN A 86 27.14 -3.79 4.93
N ARG A 87 26.68 -2.55 5.14
CA ARG A 87 25.32 -2.24 5.61
C ARG A 87 24.29 -2.11 4.48
N THR A 88 24.72 -2.21 3.22
CA THR A 88 23.84 -2.03 2.06
C THR A 88 23.02 -3.29 1.78
N GLY A 89 23.50 -4.47 2.18
CA GLY A 89 22.89 -5.77 1.86
C GLY A 89 22.96 -6.13 0.37
N ARG A 90 23.80 -5.45 -0.41
CA ARG A 90 23.96 -5.60 -1.85
C ARG A 90 25.39 -5.96 -2.21
N TRP A 91 25.58 -6.58 -3.37
CA TRP A 91 26.88 -6.86 -3.92
C TRP A 91 27.60 -5.58 -4.37
N PHE A 92 28.93 -5.56 -4.19
CA PHE A 92 29.80 -4.63 -4.88
C PHE A 92 30.44 -5.35 -6.07
N ARG A 93 30.36 -4.76 -7.28
CA ARG A 93 31.11 -5.23 -8.43
C ARG A 93 32.47 -4.56 -8.43
N VAL A 94 33.51 -5.37 -8.33
CA VAL A 94 34.88 -4.90 -8.12
C VAL A 94 35.86 -5.61 -9.05
N ARG A 95 37.05 -4.99 -9.19
CA ARG A 95 38.21 -5.55 -9.88
C ARG A 95 39.41 -5.55 -8.96
N LEU A 96 40.24 -6.59 -9.01
CA LEU A 96 41.53 -6.63 -8.32
C LEU A 96 42.47 -5.58 -8.92
N THR A 97 43.24 -4.87 -8.05
CA THR A 97 44.36 -4.03 -8.43
C THR A 97 45.68 -4.72 -8.08
N ASP A 98 46.84 -4.21 -8.56
CA ASP A 98 48.14 -4.84 -8.34
C ASP A 98 48.58 -4.99 -6.87
N GLY A 99 47.92 -4.35 -5.94
CA GLY A 99 48.26 -4.37 -4.51
C GLY A 99 47.14 -4.90 -3.62
N TRP A 100 46.26 -5.76 -4.13
CA TRP A 100 45.12 -6.26 -3.37
C TRP A 100 45.53 -7.09 -2.11
N ASP A 101 44.76 -6.96 -1.03
CA ASP A 101 44.93 -7.69 0.21
C ASP A 101 43.57 -7.80 0.96
N LEU A 102 42.78 -8.82 0.60
CA LEU A 102 41.45 -9.02 1.17
C LEU A 102 41.54 -9.47 2.63
N ALA A 103 42.43 -10.40 2.93
CA ALA A 103 42.53 -11.00 4.26
C ALA A 103 43.07 -10.03 5.33
N ALA A 104 43.78 -8.96 4.94
CA ALA A 104 44.23 -7.93 5.87
C ALA A 104 43.12 -6.91 6.19
N VAL A 105 42.16 -6.69 5.28
CA VAL A 105 41.25 -5.55 5.33
C VAL A 105 39.79 -5.95 5.55
N LEU A 106 39.34 -7.06 4.96
CA LEU A 106 37.93 -7.44 4.95
C LEU A 106 37.56 -8.38 6.12
N GLY A 107 37.55 -7.84 7.33
CA GLY A 107 37.23 -8.55 8.57
C GLY A 107 37.47 -7.69 9.79
N GLU A 108 37.34 -8.26 10.99
CA GLU A 108 37.54 -7.52 12.24
C GLU A 108 39.00 -7.12 12.46
N ARG A 109 39.95 -7.98 12.07
CA ARG A 109 41.39 -7.77 12.19
C ARG A 109 42.13 -8.43 11.01
N PRO A 110 43.36 -8.02 10.71
CA PRO A 110 44.19 -8.70 9.73
C PRO A 110 44.31 -10.20 10.04
N GLY A 111 44.00 -11.06 9.05
CA GLY A 111 43.99 -12.50 9.22
C GLY A 111 42.68 -13.08 9.84
N GLN A 112 41.68 -12.25 10.07
CA GLN A 112 40.35 -12.64 10.50
C GLN A 112 39.30 -12.21 9.44
N PRO A 113 39.33 -12.78 8.25
CA PRO A 113 38.48 -12.36 7.16
C PRO A 113 37.01 -12.79 7.36
N GLU A 114 36.10 -11.92 6.90
CA GLU A 114 34.67 -12.17 6.86
C GLU A 114 34.10 -11.59 5.56
N PHE A 115 34.23 -12.34 4.46
CA PHE A 115 33.72 -11.91 3.15
C PHE A 115 33.26 -13.09 2.29
N VAL A 116 32.42 -12.79 1.31
CA VAL A 116 31.98 -13.72 0.29
C VAL A 116 32.14 -13.09 -1.08
N THR A 117 32.70 -13.84 -2.01
CA THR A 117 32.84 -13.44 -3.43
C THR A 117 32.00 -14.33 -4.31
N MET A 118 31.46 -13.78 -5.40
CA MET A 118 30.60 -14.46 -6.35
C MET A 118 31.03 -14.14 -7.78
N SER A 119 30.91 -15.11 -8.68
CA SER A 119 31.10 -14.88 -10.12
C SER A 119 30.04 -13.90 -10.65
N GLN A 120 30.36 -13.13 -11.69
CA GLN A 120 29.38 -12.22 -12.31
C GLN A 120 28.14 -12.98 -12.84
N ALA A 121 28.30 -14.24 -13.25
CA ALA A 121 27.20 -15.12 -13.69
C ALA A 121 26.32 -15.62 -12.52
N GLY A 122 26.77 -15.45 -11.27
CA GLY A 122 26.04 -15.89 -10.08
C GLY A 122 26.04 -17.41 -9.85
N ASP A 123 26.97 -18.16 -10.47
CA ASP A 123 26.98 -19.63 -10.42
C ASP A 123 28.13 -20.22 -9.59
N ALA A 124 28.97 -19.39 -9.03
CA ALA A 124 30.06 -19.82 -8.15
C ALA A 124 30.29 -18.83 -7.00
N LEU A 125 30.65 -19.36 -5.84
CA LEU A 125 30.93 -18.62 -4.60
C LEU A 125 32.27 -19.05 -4.00
N VAL A 126 33.00 -18.11 -3.39
CA VAL A 126 34.07 -18.39 -2.46
C VAL A 126 33.91 -17.51 -1.24
N GLY A 127 33.69 -18.12 -0.08
CA GLY A 127 33.64 -17.45 1.22
C GLY A 127 34.92 -17.63 2.01
N ALA A 128 35.29 -16.63 2.80
CA ALA A 128 36.33 -16.70 3.80
C ALA A 128 35.76 -16.27 5.17
N THR A 129 35.83 -17.18 6.16
CA THR A 129 35.27 -16.98 7.50
C THR A 129 36.29 -17.34 8.59
N THR A 130 36.24 -16.64 9.69
CA THR A 130 37.13 -16.86 10.82
C THR A 130 36.45 -17.74 11.87
N GLU A 131 37.06 -18.89 12.13
CA GLU A 131 36.66 -19.85 13.17
C GLU A 131 37.57 -19.75 14.41
N GLU A 132 37.27 -20.53 15.43
CA GLU A 132 37.98 -20.44 16.74
C GLU A 132 39.50 -20.64 16.63
N TYR A 133 39.94 -21.59 15.77
CA TYR A 133 41.34 -21.98 15.61
C TYR A 133 41.87 -21.82 14.19
N ASP A 134 41.02 -21.61 13.23
CA ASP A 134 41.33 -21.66 11.82
C ASP A 134 40.56 -20.58 11.03
N VAL A 135 41.01 -20.33 9.81
CA VAL A 135 40.22 -19.62 8.79
C VAL A 135 39.75 -20.63 7.76
N TRP A 136 38.44 -20.66 7.52
CA TRP A 136 37.83 -21.52 6.54
C TRP A 136 37.64 -20.79 5.22
N LEU A 137 38.03 -21.46 4.15
CA LEU A 137 37.74 -21.06 2.79
C LEU A 137 36.81 -22.11 2.18
N VAL A 138 35.60 -21.70 1.82
CA VAL A 138 34.57 -22.56 1.25
C VAL A 138 34.32 -22.14 -0.19
N ALA A 139 34.56 -23.04 -1.14
CA ALA A 139 34.27 -22.82 -2.55
C ALA A 139 33.06 -23.65 -2.98
N VAL A 140 32.11 -23.00 -3.62
CA VAL A 140 30.91 -23.64 -4.19
C VAL A 140 30.88 -23.32 -5.69
N ASP A 141 31.05 -24.34 -6.51
CA ASP A 141 30.85 -24.31 -7.95
C ASP A 141 29.47 -24.81 -8.33
N ARG A 142 29.01 -24.52 -9.55
CA ARG A 142 27.72 -25.02 -10.08
C ARG A 142 26.56 -24.78 -9.09
N LEU A 143 26.48 -23.57 -8.54
CA LEU A 143 25.51 -23.21 -7.51
C LEU A 143 24.08 -23.52 -7.94
N ARG A 144 23.73 -23.23 -9.20
CA ARG A 144 22.38 -23.48 -9.73
C ARG A 144 22.04 -24.98 -9.77
N GLU A 145 22.98 -25.82 -10.20
CA GLU A 145 22.79 -27.27 -10.21
C GLU A 145 22.58 -27.81 -8.80
N ARG A 146 23.38 -27.34 -7.84
CA ARG A 146 23.25 -27.71 -6.41
C ARG A 146 21.91 -27.26 -5.82
N GLN A 147 21.45 -26.07 -6.16
CA GLN A 147 20.13 -25.57 -5.76
C GLN A 147 19.00 -26.41 -6.36
N GLU A 148 19.11 -26.80 -7.64
CA GLU A 148 18.14 -27.68 -8.30
C GLU A 148 18.11 -29.07 -7.68
N ASP A 149 19.27 -29.65 -7.34
CA ASP A 149 19.34 -30.95 -6.67
C ASP A 149 18.73 -30.90 -5.26
N ALA A 150 19.05 -29.87 -4.50
CA ALA A 150 18.47 -29.65 -3.18
C ALA A 150 16.94 -29.44 -3.24
N ALA A 151 16.46 -28.69 -4.23
CA ALA A 151 15.03 -28.46 -4.44
C ALA A 151 14.30 -29.78 -4.84
N ARG A 152 14.89 -30.58 -5.71
CA ARG A 152 14.36 -31.91 -6.08
C ARG A 152 14.30 -32.82 -4.85
N ALA A 153 15.38 -32.92 -4.09
CA ALA A 153 15.43 -33.73 -2.86
C ALA A 153 14.40 -33.25 -1.81
N ALA A 154 14.15 -31.93 -1.73
CA ALA A 154 13.13 -31.41 -0.86
C ALA A 154 11.70 -31.74 -1.33
N ALA A 155 11.47 -31.78 -2.66
CA ALA A 155 10.15 -32.07 -3.23
C ALA A 155 9.75 -33.56 -3.12
N GLU A 156 10.71 -34.47 -2.92
CA GLU A 156 10.48 -35.91 -2.77
C GLU A 156 10.13 -36.36 -1.34
N GLU A 157 9.71 -35.43 -0.47
CA GLU A 157 9.36 -35.73 0.92
C GLU A 157 8.20 -36.70 1.07
N THR A 158 8.35 -37.69 1.95
CA THR A 158 7.32 -38.69 2.28
C THR A 158 6.26 -38.10 3.25
N THR A 159 5.15 -38.82 3.43
CA THR A 159 4.11 -38.44 4.41
C THR A 159 4.64 -38.41 5.84
N GLU A 160 5.51 -39.36 6.18
CA GLU A 160 6.15 -39.48 7.49
C GLU A 160 7.11 -38.31 7.73
N GLU A 161 7.90 -37.93 6.72
CA GLU A 161 8.80 -36.76 6.80
C GLU A 161 8.04 -35.46 6.95
N ARG A 162 6.90 -35.30 6.26
CA ARG A 162 6.02 -34.13 6.44
C ARG A 162 5.49 -34.04 7.87
N ALA A 163 5.01 -35.17 8.41
CA ALA A 163 4.51 -35.21 9.80
C ALA A 163 5.62 -34.86 10.80
N ALA A 164 6.81 -35.43 10.62
CA ALA A 164 7.98 -35.14 11.45
C ALA A 164 8.41 -33.67 11.35
N ALA A 165 8.34 -33.07 10.15
CA ALA A 165 8.66 -31.66 9.94
C ALA A 165 7.71 -30.74 10.72
N TRP A 166 6.39 -31.03 10.74
CA TRP A 166 5.43 -30.26 11.53
C TRP A 166 5.67 -30.40 13.04
N GLU A 167 5.95 -31.59 13.54
CA GLU A 167 6.29 -31.77 14.95
C GLU A 167 7.56 -31.02 15.32
N SER A 168 8.58 -31.10 14.47
CA SER A 168 9.86 -30.42 14.70
C SER A 168 9.71 -28.91 14.84
N LEU A 169 8.69 -28.26 14.24
CA LEU A 169 8.45 -26.82 14.35
C LEU A 169 8.32 -26.35 15.82
N PHE A 170 7.83 -27.23 16.69
CA PHE A 170 7.56 -26.91 18.10
C PHE A 170 8.63 -27.45 19.06
N GLU A 171 9.64 -28.13 18.54
CA GLU A 171 10.80 -28.60 19.27
C GLU A 171 11.85 -27.49 19.42
N GLY A 172 12.65 -27.55 20.48
CA GLY A 172 13.74 -26.60 20.72
C GLY A 172 13.36 -25.39 21.57
N PRO A 173 14.16 -24.31 21.57
CA PRO A 173 13.96 -23.14 22.40
C PRO A 173 12.67 -22.38 22.04
N LYS A 174 12.13 -21.63 23.01
CA LYS A 174 10.95 -20.79 22.80
C LYS A 174 11.24 -19.78 21.67
N PRO A 175 10.29 -19.58 20.72
CA PRO A 175 10.43 -18.59 19.65
C PRO A 175 10.69 -17.18 20.20
N THR A 176 11.51 -16.42 19.50
CA THR A 176 11.80 -15.02 19.84
C THR A 176 10.53 -14.16 19.67
N GLU A 177 10.45 -13.03 20.34
CA GLU A 177 9.32 -12.10 20.20
C GLU A 177 9.14 -11.64 18.74
N ARG A 178 10.23 -11.40 18.02
CA ARG A 178 10.22 -11.07 16.59
C ARG A 178 9.58 -12.17 15.75
N LEU A 179 9.91 -13.43 16.04
CA LEU A 179 9.34 -14.58 15.35
C LEU A 179 7.85 -14.76 15.65
N LEU A 180 7.44 -14.57 16.92
CA LEU A 180 6.03 -14.59 17.32
C LEU A 180 5.22 -13.48 16.63
N GLN A 181 5.80 -12.29 16.46
CA GLN A 181 5.17 -11.20 15.70
C GLN A 181 5.01 -11.56 14.23
N ALA A 182 6.04 -12.16 13.60
CA ALA A 182 5.99 -12.62 12.21
C ALA A 182 4.89 -13.68 12.01
N TRP A 183 4.80 -14.66 12.93
CA TRP A 183 3.72 -15.65 12.92
C TRP A 183 2.35 -15.02 13.07
N SER A 184 2.19 -14.11 14.06
CA SER A 184 0.91 -13.42 14.29
C SER A 184 0.44 -12.66 13.06
N PHE A 185 1.35 -11.95 12.41
CA PHE A 185 1.04 -11.20 11.19
C PHE A 185 0.66 -12.14 10.03
N GLY A 186 1.48 -13.16 9.76
CA GLY A 186 1.23 -14.12 8.66
C GLY A 186 -0.07 -14.88 8.85
N LEU A 187 -0.32 -15.43 10.04
CA LEU A 187 -1.56 -16.13 10.38
C LEU A 187 -2.78 -15.22 10.26
N SER A 188 -2.70 -13.96 10.68
CA SER A 188 -3.83 -13.02 10.60
C SER A 188 -4.29 -12.77 9.16
N LEU A 189 -3.45 -13.06 8.17
CA LEU A 189 -3.75 -12.96 6.73
C LEU A 189 -4.04 -14.31 6.08
N HIS A 190 -4.01 -15.40 6.85
CA HIS A 190 -4.19 -16.74 6.33
C HIS A 190 -5.64 -16.99 5.90
N PRO A 191 -5.91 -17.46 4.66
CA PRO A 191 -7.27 -17.57 4.12
C PRO A 191 -8.17 -18.58 4.86
N ALA A 192 -7.57 -19.60 5.49
CA ALA A 192 -8.27 -20.64 6.24
C ALA A 192 -8.08 -20.52 7.76
N LEU A 193 -7.74 -19.32 8.27
CA LEU A 193 -7.59 -19.10 9.70
C LEU A 193 -8.91 -19.38 10.42
N PRO A 194 -8.96 -20.23 11.47
CA PRO A 194 -10.14 -20.43 12.30
C PRO A 194 -10.63 -19.12 12.91
N GLU A 195 -11.95 -18.87 12.85
CA GLU A 195 -12.57 -17.61 13.31
C GLU A 195 -12.27 -17.31 14.79
N ASP A 196 -12.15 -18.33 15.62
CA ASP A 196 -11.87 -18.22 17.06
C ASP A 196 -10.45 -17.75 17.40
N LEU A 197 -9.50 -17.85 16.44
CA LEU A 197 -8.12 -17.39 16.63
C LEU A 197 -7.92 -15.91 16.29
N HIS A 198 -8.80 -15.29 15.51
CA HIS A 198 -8.65 -13.89 15.12
C HIS A 198 -8.49 -12.91 16.29
N PRO A 199 -9.32 -12.96 17.35
CA PRO A 199 -9.19 -12.01 18.47
C PRO A 199 -7.81 -12.08 19.14
N LEU A 200 -7.28 -13.30 19.32
CA LEU A 200 -5.96 -13.52 19.91
C LEU A 200 -4.83 -12.90 19.07
N LEU A 201 -4.87 -13.09 17.76
CA LEU A 201 -3.85 -12.59 16.86
C LEU A 201 -3.92 -11.06 16.72
N LEU A 202 -5.13 -10.51 16.72
CA LEU A 202 -5.37 -9.07 16.63
C LEU A 202 -4.92 -8.29 17.86
N GLU A 203 -4.84 -8.92 19.02
CA GLU A 203 -4.24 -8.31 20.22
C GLU A 203 -2.75 -7.98 20.03
N ARG A 204 -2.04 -8.74 19.21
CA ARG A 204 -0.61 -8.53 18.90
C ARG A 204 -0.35 -7.79 17.60
N SER A 205 -1.22 -7.96 16.62
CA SER A 205 -1.07 -7.37 15.28
C SER A 205 -2.41 -6.88 14.76
N ASN A 206 -2.57 -5.56 14.65
CA ASN A 206 -3.78 -4.92 14.15
C ASN A 206 -3.89 -4.87 12.62
N TYR A 207 -2.91 -5.41 11.90
CA TYR A 207 -2.82 -5.26 10.43
C TYR A 207 -4.00 -5.88 9.67
N ALA A 208 -4.58 -6.98 10.19
CA ALA A 208 -5.75 -7.61 9.58
C ALA A 208 -7.03 -6.75 9.69
N LEU A 209 -7.07 -5.75 10.59
CA LEU A 209 -8.21 -4.84 10.74
C LEU A 209 -8.43 -3.92 9.54
N TYR A 210 -7.40 -3.67 8.73
CA TYR A 210 -7.52 -2.88 7.49
C TYR A 210 -8.20 -3.65 6.34
N ARG A 211 -8.62 -4.90 6.59
CA ARG A 211 -9.36 -5.73 5.65
C ARG A 211 -10.74 -6.07 6.23
N PRO A 212 -11.75 -6.30 5.39
CA PRO A 212 -13.02 -6.82 5.87
C PRO A 212 -12.81 -8.15 6.60
N LEU A 213 -13.28 -8.23 7.84
CA LEU A 213 -13.26 -9.44 8.65
C LEU A 213 -14.60 -10.17 8.57
N PRO A 214 -14.63 -11.50 8.78
CA PRO A 214 -15.89 -12.24 8.89
C PRO A 214 -16.81 -11.64 9.96
N THR A 215 -18.11 -11.57 9.69
CA THR A 215 -19.10 -10.94 10.58
C THR A 215 -19.05 -11.47 12.02
N LYS A 216 -18.80 -12.77 12.20
CA LYS A 216 -18.66 -13.37 13.54
C LYS A 216 -17.42 -12.87 14.28
N VAL A 217 -16.32 -12.66 13.56
CA VAL A 217 -15.08 -12.11 14.13
C VAL A 217 -15.32 -10.67 14.57
N VAL A 218 -15.95 -9.86 13.71
CA VAL A 218 -16.33 -8.47 14.04
C VAL A 218 -17.20 -8.46 15.31
N ALA A 219 -18.23 -9.30 15.38
CA ALA A 219 -19.09 -9.40 16.56
C ALA A 219 -18.31 -9.78 17.83
N ALA A 220 -17.39 -10.74 17.74
CA ALA A 220 -16.54 -11.12 18.86
C ALA A 220 -15.61 -9.98 19.32
N MET A 221 -15.04 -9.22 18.36
CA MET A 221 -14.21 -8.06 18.67
C MET A 221 -14.99 -6.92 19.32
N LEU A 222 -16.21 -6.64 18.86
CA LEU A 222 -17.07 -5.61 19.45
C LEU A 222 -17.53 -6.00 20.88
N ALA A 223 -17.56 -7.29 21.20
CA ALA A 223 -17.84 -7.81 22.54
C ALA A 223 -16.57 -8.02 23.40
N HIS A 224 -15.38 -7.77 22.86
CA HIS A 224 -14.12 -8.07 23.53
C HIS A 224 -13.96 -7.30 24.85
N PRO A 225 -13.43 -7.91 25.95
CA PRO A 225 -13.26 -7.22 27.23
C PRO A 225 -12.32 -6.01 27.15
N ASN A 226 -11.29 -6.08 26.31
CA ASN A 226 -10.40 -4.95 26.07
C ASN A 226 -11.11 -3.90 25.20
N TRP A 227 -11.37 -2.74 25.77
CA TRP A 227 -12.08 -1.66 25.09
C TRP A 227 -11.33 -1.11 23.86
N LYS A 228 -9.99 -1.20 23.83
CA LYS A 228 -9.18 -0.79 22.66
C LYS A 228 -9.51 -1.65 21.44
N MET A 229 -9.70 -2.97 21.63
CA MET A 229 -10.11 -3.87 20.56
C MET A 229 -11.48 -3.50 20.01
N ARG A 230 -12.42 -3.10 20.89
CA ARG A 230 -13.75 -2.61 20.46
C ARG A 230 -13.66 -1.32 19.64
N VAL A 231 -12.80 -0.36 20.07
CA VAL A 231 -12.57 0.88 19.31
C VAL A 231 -11.99 0.58 17.94
N MET A 232 -10.95 -0.26 17.89
CA MET A 232 -10.31 -0.62 16.62
C MET A 232 -11.29 -1.31 15.66
N ALA A 233 -12.12 -2.24 16.17
CA ALA A 233 -13.17 -2.85 15.37
C ALA A 233 -14.16 -1.80 14.84
N ALA A 234 -14.61 -0.88 15.70
CA ALA A 234 -15.53 0.20 15.34
C ALA A 234 -14.94 1.20 14.34
N GLU A 235 -13.64 1.42 14.40
CA GLU A 235 -12.90 2.35 13.52
C GLU A 235 -12.64 1.75 12.13
N TYR A 236 -12.29 0.46 12.03
CA TYR A 236 -11.79 -0.11 10.77
C TYR A 236 -12.80 -1.01 10.04
N GLN A 237 -13.83 -1.54 10.71
CA GLN A 237 -14.80 -2.42 10.07
C GLN A 237 -16.06 -1.66 9.62
N SER A 238 -16.57 -2.02 8.42
CA SER A 238 -17.71 -1.32 7.79
C SER A 238 -19.07 -1.86 8.21
N ASP A 239 -19.16 -3.17 8.53
CA ASP A 239 -20.42 -3.90 8.66
C ASP A 239 -20.89 -3.99 10.11
N ILE A 240 -20.97 -2.85 10.81
CA ILE A 240 -21.44 -2.76 12.19
C ILE A 240 -22.92 -2.36 12.19
N THR A 241 -23.76 -3.22 12.80
CA THR A 241 -25.20 -2.98 12.83
C THR A 241 -25.60 -1.87 13.81
N PRO A 242 -26.79 -1.24 13.63
CA PRO A 242 -27.32 -0.25 14.59
C PRO A 242 -27.39 -0.76 16.03
N GLU A 243 -27.70 -2.04 16.22
CA GLU A 243 -27.77 -2.69 17.53
C GLU A 243 -26.39 -2.84 18.16
N GLN A 244 -25.37 -3.16 17.35
CA GLN A 244 -23.98 -3.25 17.81
C GLN A 244 -23.45 -1.86 18.21
N TRP A 245 -23.71 -0.83 17.42
CA TRP A 245 -23.40 0.56 17.79
C TRP A 245 -24.08 0.97 19.08
N SER A 246 -25.37 0.65 19.22
CA SER A 246 -26.13 0.94 20.44
C SER A 246 -25.52 0.25 21.66
N SER A 247 -25.11 -1.02 21.50
CA SER A 247 -24.47 -1.80 22.57
C SER A 247 -23.11 -1.20 22.98
N LEU A 248 -22.28 -0.76 22.02
CA LEU A 248 -20.99 -0.10 22.29
C LEU A 248 -21.16 1.20 23.07
N ILE A 249 -22.10 2.06 22.62
CA ILE A 249 -22.34 3.37 23.21
C ILE A 249 -22.93 3.25 24.62
N LEU A 250 -23.99 2.44 24.77
CA LEU A 250 -24.67 2.26 26.04
C LEU A 250 -23.89 1.43 27.07
N GLY A 251 -23.04 0.50 26.56
CA GLY A 251 -22.15 -0.30 27.39
C GLY A 251 -20.84 0.40 27.77
N ALA A 252 -20.64 1.65 27.34
CA ALA A 252 -19.44 2.41 27.69
C ALA A 252 -19.43 2.78 29.18
N GLN A 253 -18.36 2.38 29.88
CA GLN A 253 -18.26 2.50 31.34
C GLN A 253 -18.01 3.94 31.83
N ASP A 254 -17.46 4.77 30.98
CA ASP A 254 -17.11 6.17 31.28
C ASP A 254 -17.45 7.11 30.13
N GLU A 255 -17.46 8.42 30.43
CA GLU A 255 -17.78 9.49 29.49
C GLU A 255 -16.87 9.46 28.25
N ARG A 256 -15.54 9.30 28.44
CA ARG A 256 -14.56 9.31 27.33
C ARG A 256 -14.84 8.18 26.33
N ARG A 257 -15.12 6.97 26.80
CA ARG A 257 -15.43 5.81 25.94
C ARG A 257 -16.76 6.01 25.21
N ARG A 258 -17.79 6.53 25.91
CA ARG A 258 -19.07 6.84 25.31
C ARG A 258 -18.93 7.89 24.22
N TRP A 259 -18.16 8.95 24.50
CA TRP A 259 -17.85 9.96 23.50
C TRP A 259 -17.16 9.37 22.25
N ILE A 260 -16.11 8.55 22.42
CA ILE A 260 -15.38 7.94 21.30
C ILE A 260 -16.32 7.12 20.42
N PHE A 261 -17.17 6.27 21.00
CA PHE A 261 -18.10 5.47 20.21
C PHE A 261 -19.20 6.32 19.54
N THR A 262 -19.64 7.40 20.15
CA THR A 262 -20.58 8.34 19.54
C THR A 262 -19.95 9.09 18.37
N MET A 263 -18.72 9.55 18.52
CA MET A 263 -17.93 10.20 17.47
C MET A 263 -17.74 9.24 16.28
N LEU A 264 -17.26 8.01 16.53
CA LEU A 264 -17.08 7.02 15.47
C LEU A 264 -18.39 6.68 14.74
N ALA A 265 -19.50 6.59 15.48
CA ALA A 265 -20.82 6.36 14.89
C ALA A 265 -21.24 7.54 13.97
N ALA A 266 -20.97 8.76 14.37
CA ALA A 266 -21.25 9.96 13.57
C ALA A 266 -20.37 10.01 12.31
N GLU A 267 -19.05 9.81 12.44
CA GLU A 267 -18.11 9.77 11.31
C GLU A 267 -18.44 8.68 10.30
N ARG A 268 -18.85 7.50 10.78
CA ARG A 268 -19.27 6.36 9.98
C ARG A 268 -20.70 6.49 9.43
N ARG A 269 -21.40 7.57 9.76
CA ARG A 269 -22.80 7.82 9.38
C ARG A 269 -23.71 6.64 9.76
N ALA A 270 -23.49 6.08 10.95
CA ALA A 270 -24.26 4.96 11.45
C ALA A 270 -25.73 5.34 11.64
N ALA A 271 -26.64 4.47 11.18
CA ALA A 271 -28.08 4.66 11.34
C ALA A 271 -28.51 4.25 12.76
N LEU A 272 -28.29 5.12 13.76
CA LEU A 272 -28.67 4.83 15.14
C LEU A 272 -30.18 4.92 15.35
N PRO A 273 -30.75 4.12 16.29
CA PRO A 273 -32.14 4.24 16.68
C PRO A 273 -32.48 5.64 17.23
N GLU A 274 -33.67 6.13 16.94
CA GLU A 274 -34.13 7.48 17.31
C GLU A 274 -34.10 7.72 18.82
N ASP A 275 -34.47 6.74 19.62
CA ASP A 275 -34.43 6.82 21.09
C ASP A 275 -33.00 6.98 21.62
N LEU A 276 -32.03 6.31 21.02
CA LEU A 276 -30.61 6.51 21.34
C LEU A 276 -30.13 7.90 20.95
N CYS A 277 -30.50 8.40 19.78
CA CYS A 277 -30.15 9.77 19.36
C CYS A 277 -30.69 10.81 20.36
N ARG A 278 -31.94 10.65 20.82
CA ARG A 278 -32.54 11.53 21.85
C ARG A 278 -31.79 11.45 23.18
N ARG A 279 -31.37 10.25 23.60
CA ARG A 279 -30.58 10.08 24.84
C ARG A 279 -29.21 10.73 24.74
N LEU A 280 -28.51 10.59 23.62
CA LEU A 280 -27.20 11.23 23.39
C LEU A 280 -27.32 12.75 23.34
N ALA A 281 -28.36 13.28 22.72
CA ALA A 281 -28.64 14.72 22.70
C ALA A 281 -29.01 15.31 24.08
N ALA A 282 -29.40 14.46 25.03
CA ALA A 282 -29.68 14.85 26.42
C ALA A 282 -28.57 14.40 27.39
N ASP A 283 -27.41 13.95 26.90
CA ASP A 283 -26.31 13.50 27.75
C ASP A 283 -25.79 14.65 28.65
N PRO A 284 -25.43 14.39 29.91
CA PRO A 284 -24.83 15.41 30.79
C PRO A 284 -23.57 16.06 30.19
N SER A 285 -22.78 15.32 29.40
CA SER A 285 -21.57 15.83 28.75
C SER A 285 -21.91 16.64 27.50
N ALA A 286 -21.53 17.90 27.49
CA ALA A 286 -21.64 18.76 26.30
C ALA A 286 -20.90 18.17 25.10
N ARG A 287 -19.77 17.51 25.35
CA ARG A 287 -18.96 16.86 24.31
C ARG A 287 -19.74 15.75 23.59
N ILE A 288 -20.53 14.94 24.32
CA ILE A 288 -21.37 13.90 23.72
C ILE A 288 -22.55 14.52 22.98
N ARG A 289 -23.18 15.56 23.53
CA ARG A 289 -24.27 16.29 22.86
C ARG A 289 -23.80 16.93 21.55
N SER A 290 -22.57 17.46 21.53
CA SER A 290 -21.95 18.01 20.32
C SER A 290 -21.78 16.94 19.23
N GLU A 291 -21.29 15.74 19.59
CA GLU A 291 -21.20 14.64 18.61
C GLU A 291 -22.58 14.14 18.15
N ALA A 292 -23.57 14.15 19.05
CA ALA A 292 -24.94 13.76 18.69
C ALA A 292 -25.54 14.67 17.60
N ALA A 293 -25.13 15.94 17.53
CA ALA A 293 -25.55 16.86 16.49
C ALA A 293 -25.09 16.46 15.07
N HIS A 294 -24.09 15.61 14.95
CA HIS A 294 -23.56 15.09 13.68
C HIS A 294 -24.19 13.76 13.23
N LEU A 295 -25.05 13.14 14.05
CA LEU A 295 -25.70 11.87 13.71
C LEU A 295 -26.69 12.04 12.56
N THR A 296 -26.59 11.19 11.55
CA THR A 296 -27.42 11.26 10.33
C THR A 296 -28.90 10.96 10.58
N THR A 297 -29.20 10.21 11.64
CA THR A 297 -30.57 9.84 12.06
C THR A 297 -31.10 10.69 13.20
N LEU A 298 -30.45 11.82 13.50
CA LEU A 298 -30.92 12.73 14.53
C LEU A 298 -32.28 13.33 14.14
N PRO A 299 -33.33 13.22 14.96
CA PRO A 299 -34.62 13.83 14.65
C PRO A 299 -34.51 15.34 14.55
N THR A 300 -35.16 15.95 13.58
CA THR A 300 -35.14 17.40 13.32
C THR A 300 -35.46 18.22 14.57
N ALA A 301 -36.49 17.83 15.33
CA ALA A 301 -36.86 18.54 16.55
C ALA A 301 -35.75 18.54 17.63
N VAL A 302 -34.94 17.46 17.65
CA VAL A 302 -33.79 17.35 18.55
C VAL A 302 -32.62 18.22 18.06
N ALA A 303 -32.36 18.27 16.76
CA ALA A 303 -31.35 19.15 16.18
C ALA A 303 -31.68 20.63 16.47
N VAL A 304 -32.96 21.02 16.31
CA VAL A 304 -33.44 22.37 16.65
C VAL A 304 -33.25 22.66 18.14
N ALA A 305 -33.52 21.71 19.03
CA ALA A 305 -33.31 21.89 20.47
C ALA A 305 -31.82 22.09 20.83
N LEU A 306 -30.90 21.30 20.18
CA LEU A 306 -29.45 21.44 20.38
C LEU A 306 -28.90 22.80 19.86
N ALA A 307 -29.53 23.41 18.89
CA ALA A 307 -29.17 24.76 18.44
C ALA A 307 -29.43 25.87 19.52
N GLY A 308 -30.18 25.55 20.56
CA GLY A 308 -30.38 26.37 21.75
C GLY A 308 -29.68 25.87 23.01
N ASP A 309 -28.72 24.94 22.90
CA ASP A 309 -28.01 24.35 24.03
C ASP A 309 -27.23 25.41 24.84
N PRO A 310 -27.11 25.26 26.17
CA PRO A 310 -26.32 26.19 26.99
C PRO A 310 -24.83 26.21 26.60
N ASP A 311 -24.28 25.15 26.06
CA ASP A 311 -22.89 25.04 25.63
C ASP A 311 -22.71 25.54 24.19
N ASP A 312 -21.73 26.39 23.96
CA ASP A 312 -21.46 27.02 22.65
C ASP A 312 -20.94 26.00 21.62
N GLY A 313 -20.16 25.00 22.05
CA GLY A 313 -19.68 23.92 21.18
C GLY A 313 -20.83 23.06 20.64
N VAL A 314 -21.85 22.82 21.45
CA VAL A 314 -23.08 22.11 21.04
C VAL A 314 -23.90 22.96 20.06
N ARG A 315 -24.10 24.24 20.36
CA ARG A 315 -24.82 25.15 19.43
C ARG A 315 -24.09 25.27 18.09
N TYR A 316 -22.75 25.33 18.11
CA TYR A 316 -21.93 25.34 16.88
C TYR A 316 -22.13 24.10 16.04
N ALA A 317 -22.03 22.89 16.67
CA ALA A 317 -22.22 21.61 16.00
C ALA A 317 -23.65 21.46 15.42
N ALA A 318 -24.66 21.86 16.19
CA ALA A 318 -26.06 21.73 15.79
C ALA A 318 -26.49 22.80 14.76
N CYS A 319 -25.80 23.93 14.68
CA CYS A 319 -26.19 25.07 13.83
C CYS A 319 -26.43 24.65 12.37
N HIS A 320 -25.54 23.83 11.78
CA HIS A 320 -25.66 23.41 10.40
C HIS A 320 -26.83 22.43 10.16
N ALA A 321 -27.01 21.45 11.04
CA ALA A 321 -28.06 20.46 10.92
C ALA A 321 -29.46 21.06 11.17
N ALA A 322 -29.56 21.97 12.14
CA ALA A 322 -30.82 22.60 12.52
C ALA A 322 -31.27 23.74 11.57
N TRP A 323 -30.32 24.40 10.88
CA TRP A 323 -30.56 25.66 10.15
C TRP A 323 -31.77 25.66 9.22
N PRO A 324 -32.07 24.61 8.42
CA PRO A 324 -33.24 24.62 7.52
C PRO A 324 -34.56 24.77 8.28
N ASP A 325 -34.63 24.20 9.48
CA ASP A 325 -35.85 24.00 10.26
C ASP A 325 -36.04 25.04 11.40
N LEU A 326 -35.01 25.90 11.61
CA LEU A 326 -35.10 26.98 12.58
C LEU A 326 -36.07 28.06 12.11
N ASP A 327 -36.86 28.62 13.05
CA ASP A 327 -37.64 29.81 12.79
C ASP A 327 -36.77 31.08 12.67
N ALA A 328 -37.36 32.20 12.28
CA ALA A 328 -36.64 33.45 12.06
C ALA A 328 -35.97 33.96 13.35
N GLY A 329 -36.66 33.88 14.50
CA GLY A 329 -36.12 34.34 15.77
C GLY A 329 -34.92 33.51 16.24
N ALA A 330 -34.96 32.18 16.09
CA ALA A 330 -33.83 31.28 16.40
C ALA A 330 -32.63 31.54 15.50
N ARG A 331 -32.85 31.80 14.20
CA ARG A 331 -31.77 32.19 13.27
C ARG A 331 -31.11 33.49 13.65
N GLU A 332 -31.94 34.53 14.00
CA GLU A 332 -31.44 35.82 14.48
C GLU A 332 -30.64 35.66 15.78
N ALA A 333 -31.12 34.85 16.72
CA ALA A 333 -30.43 34.56 17.97
C ALA A 333 -29.05 33.97 17.75
N LEU A 334 -28.93 32.94 16.85
CA LEU A 334 -27.63 32.35 16.50
C LEU A 334 -26.72 33.34 15.76
N MET A 335 -27.24 34.21 14.89
CA MET A 335 -26.46 35.25 14.21
C MET A 335 -25.98 36.35 15.17
N ALA A 336 -26.58 36.46 16.34
CA ALA A 336 -26.20 37.36 17.42
C ALA A 336 -25.60 36.65 18.64
N ASP A 337 -25.24 35.34 18.52
CA ASP A 337 -24.74 34.52 19.61
C ASP A 337 -23.54 35.15 20.33
N ALA A 338 -23.42 34.90 21.62
CA ALA A 338 -22.29 35.37 22.43
C ALA A 338 -20.94 34.78 21.95
N ASP A 339 -20.95 33.55 21.49
CA ASP A 339 -19.75 32.90 20.93
C ASP A 339 -19.50 33.32 19.47
N ALA A 340 -18.24 33.65 19.15
CA ALA A 340 -17.84 34.15 17.84
C ALA A 340 -17.95 33.08 16.73
N LYS A 341 -17.68 31.81 17.04
CA LYS A 341 -17.73 30.71 16.07
C LYS A 341 -19.17 30.39 15.69
N VAL A 342 -20.07 30.35 16.69
CA VAL A 342 -21.51 30.16 16.44
C VAL A 342 -22.05 31.29 15.57
N ARG A 343 -21.75 32.56 15.91
CA ARG A 343 -22.14 33.73 15.08
C ARG A 343 -21.63 33.61 13.64
N ALA A 344 -20.36 33.26 13.47
CA ALA A 344 -19.77 33.16 12.14
C ALA A 344 -20.43 32.03 11.33
N ALA A 345 -20.66 30.85 11.93
CA ALA A 345 -21.34 29.73 11.29
C ALA A 345 -22.78 30.10 10.89
N ALA A 346 -23.55 30.70 11.78
CA ALA A 346 -24.92 31.12 11.52
C ALA A 346 -25.01 32.19 10.40
N ARG A 347 -24.14 33.22 10.43
CA ARG A 347 -24.06 34.22 9.36
C ARG A 347 -23.68 33.61 8.01
N LEU A 348 -22.77 32.67 8.00
CA LEU A 348 -22.40 31.95 6.77
C LEU A 348 -23.59 31.19 6.20
N LEU A 349 -24.35 30.46 7.02
CA LEU A 349 -25.57 29.74 6.63
C LEU A 349 -26.65 30.70 6.12
N HIS A 350 -26.83 31.86 6.77
CA HIS A 350 -27.75 32.92 6.33
C HIS A 350 -27.38 33.40 4.92
N HIS A 351 -26.11 33.71 4.69
CA HIS A 351 -25.65 34.26 3.41
C HIS A 351 -25.47 33.21 2.29
N ARG A 352 -25.73 31.94 2.55
CA ARG A 352 -25.98 30.99 1.47
C ARG A 352 -27.25 31.26 0.67
N GLN A 353 -28.24 31.93 1.30
CA GLN A 353 -29.53 32.23 0.71
C GLN A 353 -29.75 33.73 0.47
N HIS A 354 -29.11 34.59 1.27
CA HIS A 354 -29.26 36.05 1.23
C HIS A 354 -27.97 36.72 0.77
N PRO A 355 -28.03 37.80 -0.04
CA PRO A 355 -26.84 38.50 -0.47
C PRO A 355 -25.99 38.99 0.71
N MET A 356 -24.69 38.77 0.65
CA MET A 356 -23.75 39.23 1.66
C MET A 356 -23.23 40.62 1.30
N PRO A 357 -23.43 41.62 2.16
CA PRO A 357 -22.91 42.96 1.93
C PRO A 357 -21.41 43.05 2.26
N ARG A 358 -20.72 44.04 1.65
CA ARG A 358 -19.28 44.27 1.87
C ARG A 358 -18.94 44.44 3.36
N SER A 359 -19.75 45.12 4.11
CA SER A 359 -19.53 45.38 5.55
C SER A 359 -19.47 44.10 6.38
N VAL A 360 -20.20 43.05 5.98
CA VAL A 360 -20.14 41.72 6.62
C VAL A 360 -18.90 40.97 6.15
N TYR A 361 -18.64 40.98 4.83
CA TYR A 361 -17.49 40.30 4.24
C TYR A 361 -16.14 40.76 4.85
N GLU A 362 -15.97 42.05 5.05
CA GLU A 362 -14.75 42.66 5.62
C GLU A 362 -14.47 42.21 7.06
N THR A 363 -15.49 41.78 7.80
CA THR A 363 -15.35 41.31 9.20
C THR A 363 -15.00 39.84 9.33
N LEU A 364 -14.93 39.09 8.22
CA LEU A 364 -14.69 37.64 8.23
C LEU A 364 -13.20 37.32 8.28
N GLU A 365 -12.81 36.40 9.17
CA GLU A 365 -11.44 35.91 9.30
C GLU A 365 -11.05 34.94 8.17
N SER A 366 -12.00 34.10 7.74
CA SER A 366 -11.78 33.12 6.66
C SER A 366 -12.67 33.43 5.45
N LYS A 367 -12.11 34.16 4.49
CA LYS A 367 -12.86 34.69 3.33
C LYS A 367 -13.06 33.64 2.22
N ALA A 368 -12.08 32.74 1.97
CA ALA A 368 -12.10 31.81 0.82
C ALA A 368 -13.38 30.95 0.79
N ARG A 369 -13.70 30.23 1.88
CA ARG A 369 -14.90 29.37 1.95
C ARG A 369 -16.21 30.15 1.73
N VAL A 370 -16.23 31.42 2.16
CA VAL A 370 -17.38 32.30 1.97
C VAL A 370 -17.56 32.64 0.50
N LEU A 371 -16.47 33.01 -0.17
CA LEU A 371 -16.49 33.37 -1.59
C LEU A 371 -16.89 32.17 -2.47
N GLU A 372 -16.51 30.94 -2.10
CA GLU A 372 -16.87 29.73 -2.83
C GLU A 372 -18.37 29.37 -2.73
N SER A 373 -19.07 29.75 -1.65
CA SER A 373 -20.39 29.16 -1.36
C SER A 373 -21.51 30.18 -1.08
N SER A 374 -21.16 31.42 -0.75
CA SER A 374 -22.16 32.41 -0.37
C SER A 374 -22.71 33.18 -1.57
N ARG A 375 -23.95 33.68 -1.44
CA ARG A 375 -24.49 34.69 -2.35
C ARG A 375 -23.92 36.03 -1.96
N LEU A 376 -23.25 36.71 -2.86
CA LEU A 376 -22.67 38.04 -2.62
C LEU A 376 -23.58 39.13 -3.20
N GLU A 377 -23.55 40.34 -2.58
CA GLU A 377 -24.08 41.53 -3.27
C GLU A 377 -23.28 41.75 -4.57
N ARG A 378 -23.98 42.16 -5.64
CA ARG A 378 -23.40 42.31 -6.97
C ARG A 378 -22.18 43.24 -6.99
N ASP A 379 -22.25 44.36 -6.28
CA ASP A 379 -21.14 45.32 -6.23
C ASP A 379 -19.90 44.75 -5.56
N LEU A 380 -20.08 43.92 -4.52
CA LEU A 380 -18.99 43.20 -3.86
C LEU A 380 -18.39 42.16 -4.81
N ALA A 381 -19.22 41.32 -5.43
CA ALA A 381 -18.76 40.30 -6.37
C ALA A 381 -18.01 40.91 -7.56
N ALA A 382 -18.55 42.00 -8.14
CA ALA A 382 -17.94 42.72 -9.26
C ALA A 382 -16.60 43.40 -8.87
N HIS A 383 -16.50 43.91 -7.65
CA HIS A 383 -15.25 44.47 -7.14
C HIS A 383 -14.17 43.40 -6.96
N LEU A 384 -14.53 42.27 -6.33
CA LEU A 384 -13.61 41.17 -6.10
C LEU A 384 -13.15 40.49 -7.41
N ALA A 385 -14.05 40.34 -8.38
CA ALA A 385 -13.71 39.80 -9.69
C ALA A 385 -12.69 40.65 -10.47
N ARG A 386 -12.68 41.98 -10.24
CA ARG A 386 -11.76 42.90 -10.94
C ARG A 386 -10.50 43.23 -10.16
N HIS A 387 -10.58 43.27 -8.84
CA HIS A 387 -9.56 43.87 -7.97
C HIS A 387 -9.22 43.03 -6.75
N GLY A 388 -9.84 41.86 -6.57
CA GLY A 388 -9.51 40.92 -5.51
C GLY A 388 -8.10 40.35 -5.67
N GLU A 389 -7.54 39.85 -4.57
CA GLU A 389 -6.30 39.10 -4.61
C GLU A 389 -6.50 37.76 -5.37
N ASP A 390 -5.42 37.15 -5.84
CA ASP A 390 -5.47 35.92 -6.63
C ASP A 390 -6.31 34.81 -5.96
N ASP A 391 -6.14 34.62 -4.65
CA ASP A 391 -6.89 33.63 -3.89
C ASP A 391 -8.39 33.97 -3.75
N GLU A 392 -8.73 35.26 -3.67
CA GLU A 392 -10.13 35.71 -3.65
C GLU A 392 -10.79 35.45 -5.01
N ARG A 393 -10.08 35.70 -6.14
CA ARG A 393 -10.60 35.47 -7.48
C ARG A 393 -10.71 33.94 -7.76
N ARG A 394 -9.75 33.13 -7.30
CA ARG A 394 -9.83 31.65 -7.37
C ARG A 394 -11.03 31.10 -6.60
N ALA A 395 -11.26 31.60 -5.38
CA ALA A 395 -12.41 31.21 -4.57
C ALA A 395 -13.73 31.66 -5.23
N LEU A 396 -13.77 32.86 -5.76
CA LEU A 396 -14.94 33.39 -6.47
C LEU A 396 -15.25 32.60 -7.75
N ALA A 397 -14.25 32.17 -8.49
CA ALA A 397 -14.40 31.34 -9.70
C ALA A 397 -15.13 30.01 -9.43
N ARG A 398 -15.01 29.46 -8.22
CA ARG A 398 -15.73 28.24 -7.78
C ARG A 398 -17.19 28.50 -7.39
N ASN A 399 -17.59 29.77 -7.17
CA ASN A 399 -18.91 30.08 -6.65
C ASN A 399 -20.03 29.80 -7.69
N PRO A 400 -20.92 28.83 -7.44
CA PRO A 400 -21.98 28.48 -8.41
C PRO A 400 -23.09 29.56 -8.51
N ARG A 401 -23.06 30.58 -7.65
CA ARG A 401 -24.06 31.65 -7.62
C ARG A 401 -23.55 32.96 -8.21
N LEU A 402 -22.39 32.94 -8.86
CA LEU A 402 -21.83 34.11 -9.52
C LEU A 402 -22.60 34.44 -10.80
N ASP A 403 -22.84 35.75 -11.04
CA ASP A 403 -23.50 36.21 -12.25
C ASP A 403 -22.69 35.88 -13.49
N ALA A 404 -23.37 35.49 -14.60
CA ALA A 404 -22.73 34.99 -15.83
C ALA A 404 -21.73 35.97 -16.48
N ASP A 405 -21.95 37.28 -16.35
CA ASP A 405 -21.01 38.30 -16.84
C ASP A 405 -19.72 38.36 -16.03
N LEU A 406 -19.78 38.07 -14.72
CA LEU A 406 -18.60 37.98 -13.87
C LEU A 406 -17.86 36.62 -14.07
N VAL A 407 -18.60 35.55 -14.36
CA VAL A 407 -18.00 34.28 -14.78
C VAL A 407 -17.21 34.46 -16.09
N ALA A 408 -17.79 35.17 -17.08
CA ALA A 408 -17.11 35.51 -18.32
C ALA A 408 -15.84 36.34 -18.09
N LEU A 409 -15.92 37.34 -17.21
CA LEU A 409 -14.78 38.17 -16.83
C LEU A 409 -13.63 37.32 -16.23
N LEU A 410 -13.94 36.43 -15.29
CA LEU A 410 -12.94 35.53 -14.68
C LEU A 410 -12.43 34.46 -15.67
N GLY A 411 -13.17 34.14 -16.72
CA GLY A 411 -12.73 33.28 -17.81
C GLY A 411 -11.60 33.88 -18.65
N GLU A 412 -11.39 35.20 -18.57
CA GLU A 412 -10.32 35.96 -19.21
C GLU A 412 -9.25 36.44 -18.20
N ASP A 413 -9.30 35.97 -16.95
CA ASP A 413 -8.39 36.37 -15.88
C ASP A 413 -6.91 36.14 -16.26
N PRO A 414 -5.99 37.06 -15.85
CA PRO A 414 -4.57 36.84 -16.08
C PRO A 414 -4.03 35.61 -15.36
N ASP A 415 -4.58 35.24 -14.20
CA ASP A 415 -4.19 34.02 -13.48
C ASP A 415 -4.81 32.79 -14.13
N GLU A 416 -3.93 31.89 -14.58
CA GLU A 416 -4.32 30.63 -15.22
C GLU A 416 -5.15 29.72 -14.31
N ALA A 417 -4.85 29.69 -13.00
CA ALA A 417 -5.61 28.89 -12.04
C ALA A 417 -7.06 29.38 -11.92
N VAL A 418 -7.32 30.70 -12.03
CA VAL A 418 -8.67 31.24 -12.08
C VAL A 418 -9.39 30.77 -13.34
N ARG A 419 -8.74 30.89 -14.51
CA ARG A 419 -9.31 30.43 -15.80
C ARG A 419 -9.61 28.94 -15.79
N PHE A 420 -8.69 28.13 -15.23
CA PHE A 420 -8.91 26.69 -15.07
C PHE A 420 -10.15 26.40 -14.21
N LEU A 421 -10.29 27.06 -13.06
CA LEU A 421 -11.44 26.87 -12.17
C LEU A 421 -12.75 27.29 -12.84
N VAL A 422 -12.76 28.38 -13.61
CA VAL A 422 -13.93 28.77 -14.40
C VAL A 422 -14.25 27.72 -15.44
N SER A 423 -13.26 27.19 -16.17
CA SER A 423 -13.47 26.19 -17.24
C SER A 423 -14.09 24.89 -16.76
N THR A 424 -13.96 24.57 -15.47
CA THR A 424 -14.55 23.37 -14.84
C THR A 424 -15.97 23.55 -14.32
N ARG A 425 -16.59 24.70 -14.45
CA ARG A 425 -17.93 25.00 -13.93
C ARG A 425 -19.04 24.26 -14.66
N ALA A 426 -20.12 23.92 -13.95
CA ALA A 426 -21.28 23.23 -14.48
C ALA A 426 -22.19 24.11 -15.35
N ASP A 427 -22.16 25.43 -15.11
CA ASP A 427 -23.08 26.41 -15.71
C ASP A 427 -22.58 27.00 -17.05
N LEU A 428 -21.40 26.56 -17.54
CA LEU A 428 -20.89 26.95 -18.85
C LEU A 428 -21.48 26.11 -19.99
N THR A 429 -21.77 26.76 -21.10
CA THR A 429 -21.95 26.06 -22.38
C THR A 429 -20.59 25.57 -22.91
N GLU A 430 -20.59 24.59 -23.82
CA GLU A 430 -19.34 24.09 -24.42
C GLU A 430 -18.60 25.17 -25.24
N ASP A 431 -19.33 26.08 -25.91
CA ASP A 431 -18.72 27.20 -26.62
C ASP A 431 -18.01 28.17 -25.67
N GLN A 432 -18.63 28.48 -24.53
CA GLN A 432 -17.99 29.29 -23.48
C GLN A 432 -16.75 28.59 -22.93
N ARG A 433 -16.86 27.30 -22.64
CA ARG A 433 -15.76 26.48 -22.12
C ARG A 433 -14.58 26.43 -23.10
N ALA A 434 -14.87 26.22 -24.37
CA ALA A 434 -13.86 26.18 -25.45
C ALA A 434 -13.17 27.54 -25.66
N GLY A 435 -13.83 28.65 -25.32
CA GLY A 435 -13.27 30.01 -25.39
C GLY A 435 -12.26 30.32 -24.30
N ILE A 436 -12.23 29.55 -23.19
CA ILE A 436 -11.32 29.80 -22.06
C ILE A 436 -9.95 29.16 -22.36
N ARG A 437 -8.89 29.97 -22.32
CA ARG A 437 -7.52 29.50 -22.51
C ARG A 437 -6.98 28.87 -21.24
N ILE A 438 -6.74 27.56 -21.27
CA ILE A 438 -6.10 26.80 -20.21
C ILE A 438 -4.89 26.03 -20.78
N ASP A 439 -3.84 25.93 -19.98
CA ASP A 439 -2.73 24.99 -20.22
C ASP A 439 -2.99 23.74 -19.36
N PHE A 440 -3.56 22.71 -19.99
CA PHE A 440 -3.93 21.48 -19.27
C PHE A 440 -2.79 20.50 -19.27
N ASP A 441 -2.10 20.37 -18.12
CA ASP A 441 -1.07 19.34 -17.95
C ASP A 441 -1.73 17.97 -17.69
N PRO A 442 -1.62 17.02 -18.64
CA PRO A 442 -2.18 15.68 -18.47
C PRO A 442 -1.52 14.87 -17.34
N GLY A 443 -0.31 15.23 -16.92
CA GLY A 443 0.44 14.57 -15.85
C GLY A 443 -0.02 14.97 -14.44
N VAL A 444 -0.73 16.08 -14.30
CA VAL A 444 -1.26 16.52 -13.01
C VAL A 444 -2.51 15.73 -12.66
N HIS A 445 -2.51 15.18 -11.43
CA HIS A 445 -3.70 14.50 -10.90
C HIS A 445 -4.79 15.52 -10.54
N HIS A 446 -5.95 15.38 -11.17
CA HIS A 446 -7.16 16.13 -10.84
C HIS A 446 -8.24 15.19 -10.33
N HIS A 447 -8.95 15.62 -9.29
CA HIS A 447 -10.17 14.94 -8.85
C HIS A 447 -11.27 15.08 -9.90
N GLU A 448 -12.20 14.15 -9.90
CA GLU A 448 -13.40 14.21 -10.71
C GLU A 448 -14.27 15.43 -10.36
N LEU A 449 -15.03 15.88 -11.32
CA LEU A 449 -15.97 16.98 -11.12
C LEU A 449 -17.27 16.46 -10.52
N ASP A 450 -17.58 16.84 -9.28
CA ASP A 450 -18.76 16.37 -8.53
C ASP A 450 -20.07 16.54 -9.30
N TRP A 451 -20.20 17.64 -10.06
CA TRP A 451 -21.39 17.88 -10.86
C TRP A 451 -21.52 16.93 -12.06
N VAL A 452 -20.42 16.42 -12.61
CA VAL A 452 -20.43 15.37 -13.65
C VAL A 452 -20.79 14.04 -13.01
N VAL A 453 -20.21 13.73 -11.84
CA VAL A 453 -20.52 12.51 -11.06
C VAL A 453 -22.00 12.44 -10.73
N ALA A 454 -22.61 13.57 -10.33
CA ALA A 454 -24.05 13.64 -10.04
C ALA A 454 -24.93 13.30 -11.26
N LEU A 455 -24.39 13.45 -12.48
CA LEU A 455 -25.07 13.17 -13.75
C LEU A 455 -24.77 11.77 -14.33
N HIS A 456 -23.96 10.93 -13.67
CA HIS A 456 -23.55 9.62 -14.22
C HIS A 456 -24.73 8.70 -14.62
N LYS A 457 -25.91 8.91 -14.03
CA LYS A 457 -27.13 8.15 -14.38
C LYS A 457 -27.93 8.76 -15.54
N ASP A 458 -27.59 9.97 -15.97
CA ASP A 458 -28.23 10.65 -17.10
C ASP A 458 -27.46 10.35 -18.39
N HIS A 459 -27.97 9.42 -19.21
CA HIS A 459 -27.33 8.99 -20.44
C HIS A 459 -27.18 10.11 -21.47
N ASP A 460 -28.11 11.05 -21.52
CA ASP A 460 -28.05 12.15 -22.47
C ASP A 460 -27.03 13.20 -22.02
N ALA A 461 -26.93 13.44 -20.72
CA ALA A 461 -25.83 14.22 -20.17
C ALA A 461 -24.46 13.57 -20.47
N MET A 462 -24.32 12.26 -20.28
CA MET A 462 -23.07 11.55 -20.58
C MET A 462 -22.68 11.67 -22.06
N ARG A 463 -23.62 11.59 -23.00
CA ARG A 463 -23.34 11.81 -24.44
C ARG A 463 -22.81 13.21 -24.73
N ARG A 464 -23.44 14.23 -24.13
CA ARG A 464 -23.02 15.63 -24.32
C ARG A 464 -21.62 15.86 -23.71
N LEU A 465 -21.42 15.43 -22.46
CA LEU A 465 -20.19 15.68 -21.70
C LEU A 465 -19.00 14.85 -22.22
N ALA A 466 -19.21 13.67 -22.77
CA ALA A 466 -18.16 12.89 -23.44
C ALA A 466 -17.62 13.58 -24.71
N ALA A 467 -18.33 14.54 -25.25
CA ALA A 467 -17.90 15.34 -26.39
C ALA A 467 -17.30 16.70 -25.97
N SER A 468 -17.14 16.94 -24.67
CA SER A 468 -16.60 18.21 -24.14
C SER A 468 -15.17 18.46 -24.65
N THR A 469 -14.88 19.71 -24.95
CA THR A 469 -13.52 20.16 -25.30
C THR A 469 -12.58 20.09 -24.11
N HIS A 470 -13.10 20.07 -22.87
CA HIS A 470 -12.30 20.07 -21.66
C HIS A 470 -11.92 18.64 -21.21
N PRO A 471 -10.60 18.30 -21.14
CA PRO A 471 -10.17 16.93 -20.79
C PRO A 471 -10.71 16.45 -19.44
N LEU A 472 -10.72 17.29 -18.39
CA LEU A 472 -11.19 16.92 -17.06
C LEU A 472 -12.69 16.56 -17.03
N VAL A 473 -13.51 17.18 -17.89
CA VAL A 473 -14.93 16.80 -18.06
C VAL A 473 -15.01 15.38 -18.64
N ARG A 474 -14.27 15.09 -19.72
CA ARG A 474 -14.24 13.75 -20.32
C ARG A 474 -13.66 12.70 -19.35
N ARG A 475 -12.59 13.04 -18.58
CA ARG A 475 -12.03 12.18 -17.53
C ARG A 475 -13.08 11.86 -16.44
N SER A 476 -13.90 12.85 -16.05
CA SER A 476 -14.98 12.65 -15.07
C SER A 476 -16.11 11.76 -15.61
N VAL A 477 -16.46 11.89 -16.91
CA VAL A 477 -17.42 10.98 -17.57
C VAL A 477 -16.90 9.54 -17.59
N ALA A 478 -15.61 9.35 -17.90
CA ALA A 478 -14.98 8.03 -17.99
C ALA A 478 -15.01 7.25 -16.64
N ARG A 479 -15.21 7.93 -15.52
CA ARG A 479 -15.34 7.31 -14.19
C ARG A 479 -16.75 6.78 -13.90
N ALA A 480 -17.72 6.97 -14.78
CA ALA A 480 -19.06 6.40 -14.63
C ALA A 480 -19.01 4.87 -14.78
N ARG A 481 -19.69 4.18 -13.87
CA ARG A 481 -19.69 2.71 -13.83
C ARG A 481 -20.34 2.08 -15.07
N HIS A 482 -21.42 2.71 -15.58
CA HIS A 482 -22.13 2.31 -16.78
C HIS A 482 -22.30 3.51 -17.70
N LEU A 483 -22.01 3.32 -18.98
CA LEU A 483 -22.11 4.34 -20.01
C LEU A 483 -22.84 3.81 -21.24
N PRO A 484 -23.55 4.68 -22.00
CA PRO A 484 -24.10 4.30 -23.31
C PRO A 484 -23.00 3.77 -24.24
N PRO A 485 -23.26 2.76 -25.09
CA PRO A 485 -22.25 2.16 -25.97
C PRO A 485 -21.53 3.16 -26.89
N ASP A 486 -22.24 4.16 -27.39
CA ASP A 486 -21.69 5.23 -28.24
C ASP A 486 -20.70 6.15 -27.44
N VAL A 487 -20.96 6.34 -26.16
CA VAL A 487 -20.05 7.07 -25.25
C VAL A 487 -18.81 6.23 -24.94
N VAL A 488 -18.98 4.94 -24.61
CA VAL A 488 -17.88 4.01 -24.39
C VAL A 488 -16.96 3.97 -25.60
N ASP A 489 -17.52 3.82 -26.81
CA ASP A 489 -16.77 3.78 -28.06
C ASP A 489 -15.98 5.07 -28.33
N ARG A 490 -16.53 6.20 -27.97
CA ARG A 490 -15.86 7.51 -28.10
C ARG A 490 -14.68 7.59 -27.12
N LEU A 491 -14.93 7.37 -25.83
CA LEU A 491 -13.92 7.51 -24.77
C LEU A 491 -12.82 6.45 -24.86
N ALA A 492 -13.12 5.25 -25.38
CA ALA A 492 -12.12 4.21 -25.63
C ALA A 492 -11.10 4.60 -26.72
N ARG A 493 -11.38 5.63 -27.52
CA ARG A 493 -10.52 6.19 -28.57
C ARG A 493 -10.12 7.64 -28.28
N ASP A 494 -10.34 8.11 -27.05
CA ASP A 494 -9.99 9.49 -26.67
C ASP A 494 -8.48 9.72 -26.84
N GLU A 495 -8.11 10.90 -27.30
CA GLU A 495 -6.72 11.32 -27.43
C GLU A 495 -6.00 11.42 -26.09
N ASP A 496 -6.75 11.75 -25.02
CA ASP A 496 -6.26 11.76 -23.66
C ASP A 496 -6.21 10.33 -23.08
N ARG A 497 -5.00 9.79 -22.95
CA ARG A 497 -4.78 8.44 -22.36
C ARG A 497 -5.34 8.29 -20.95
N VAL A 498 -5.45 9.38 -20.19
CA VAL A 498 -6.01 9.34 -18.83
C VAL A 498 -7.53 9.11 -18.88
N VAL A 499 -8.22 9.56 -19.92
CA VAL A 499 -9.63 9.20 -20.17
C VAL A 499 -9.76 7.69 -20.38
N GLN A 500 -8.90 7.08 -21.21
CA GLN A 500 -8.89 5.63 -21.42
C GLN A 500 -8.56 4.87 -20.13
N LEU A 501 -7.63 5.41 -19.31
CA LEU A 501 -7.24 4.82 -18.03
C LEU A 501 -8.42 4.78 -17.06
N PHE A 502 -9.14 5.89 -16.88
CA PHE A 502 -10.30 5.94 -16.01
C PHE A 502 -11.48 5.11 -16.52
N LEU A 503 -11.65 5.02 -17.85
CA LEU A 503 -12.63 4.11 -18.43
C LEU A 503 -12.30 2.65 -18.09
N ALA A 504 -11.02 2.26 -18.18
CA ALA A 504 -10.55 0.92 -17.82
C ALA A 504 -10.67 0.61 -16.32
N GLU A 505 -10.56 1.63 -15.49
CA GLU A 505 -10.67 1.47 -14.03
C GLU A 505 -12.12 1.33 -13.58
N SER A 506 -13.00 2.22 -14.06
CA SER A 506 -14.29 2.47 -13.43
C SER A 506 -15.48 1.91 -14.20
N CYS A 507 -15.40 1.86 -15.55
CA CYS A 507 -16.55 1.53 -16.40
C CYS A 507 -16.65 0.02 -16.66
N ASP A 508 -17.72 -0.62 -16.19
CA ASP A 508 -17.95 -2.05 -16.39
C ASP A 508 -18.21 -2.42 -17.87
N ASP A 509 -18.52 -1.42 -18.72
CA ASP A 509 -18.77 -1.59 -20.15
C ASP A 509 -17.51 -1.37 -21.02
N ALA A 510 -16.34 -1.17 -20.41
CA ALA A 510 -15.09 -0.92 -21.13
C ALA A 510 -14.73 -2.06 -22.10
N PRO A 511 -14.35 -1.77 -23.38
CA PRO A 511 -14.12 -2.80 -24.38
C PRO A 511 -12.76 -3.51 -24.20
N ALA A 512 -12.73 -4.81 -24.50
CA ALA A 512 -11.61 -5.70 -24.30
C ALA A 512 -10.31 -5.24 -24.98
N ASP A 513 -10.38 -4.72 -26.19
CA ASP A 513 -9.22 -4.24 -26.95
C ASP A 513 -8.60 -2.98 -26.34
N MET A 514 -9.43 -2.08 -25.79
CA MET A 514 -8.95 -0.90 -25.08
C MET A 514 -8.31 -1.30 -23.75
N LEU A 515 -8.92 -2.22 -22.98
CA LEU A 515 -8.34 -2.74 -21.72
C LEU A 515 -6.96 -3.35 -21.96
N MET A 516 -6.78 -4.11 -23.06
CA MET A 516 -5.48 -4.67 -23.44
C MET A 516 -4.47 -3.57 -23.80
N ARG A 517 -4.89 -2.53 -24.55
CA ARG A 517 -4.01 -1.39 -24.84
C ARG A 517 -3.58 -0.67 -23.56
N VAL A 518 -4.50 -0.40 -22.64
CA VAL A 518 -4.18 0.23 -21.34
C VAL A 518 -3.20 -0.63 -20.55
N TRP A 519 -3.40 -1.95 -20.52
CA TRP A 519 -2.48 -2.88 -19.88
C TRP A 519 -1.05 -2.80 -20.41
N GLN A 520 -0.87 -2.58 -21.70
CA GLN A 520 0.45 -2.52 -22.34
C GLN A 520 1.30 -1.32 -21.86
N TRP A 521 0.68 -0.18 -21.59
CA TRP A 521 1.42 1.04 -21.29
C TRP A 521 1.28 1.53 -19.84
N TRP A 522 0.26 1.12 -19.10
CA TRP A 522 0.06 1.56 -17.72
C TRP A 522 0.70 0.57 -16.74
N ASP A 523 1.68 1.04 -15.96
CA ASP A 523 2.40 0.26 -14.95
C ASP A 523 2.12 0.71 -13.50
N GLY A 524 1.35 1.79 -13.32
CA GLY A 524 0.95 2.27 -12.01
C GLY A 524 -0.19 1.44 -11.37
N SER A 525 -0.44 1.72 -10.10
CA SER A 525 -1.62 1.19 -9.40
C SER A 525 -2.86 2.03 -9.68
N LEU A 526 -4.02 1.38 -9.66
CA LEU A 526 -5.34 1.98 -9.71
C LEU A 526 -6.07 1.73 -8.38
N SER A 527 -7.15 2.47 -8.12
CA SER A 527 -7.93 2.32 -6.87
C SER A 527 -8.54 0.94 -6.74
N THR A 528 -8.97 0.36 -7.86
CA THR A 528 -9.41 -1.03 -7.92
C THR A 528 -8.20 -1.94 -8.13
N PRO A 529 -7.95 -2.87 -7.20
CA PRO A 529 -6.80 -3.75 -7.32
C PRO A 529 -6.76 -4.50 -8.65
N ASP A 530 -5.57 -4.58 -9.24
CA ASP A 530 -5.28 -5.37 -10.44
C ASP A 530 -5.96 -4.91 -11.74
N ARG A 531 -6.63 -3.75 -11.75
CA ARG A 531 -7.14 -3.16 -13.00
C ARG A 531 -5.99 -2.76 -13.93
N PRO A 532 -6.12 -2.88 -15.28
CA PRO A 532 -7.30 -3.37 -16.02
C PRO A 532 -7.45 -4.89 -16.09
N ARG A 533 -6.44 -5.69 -15.65
CA ARG A 533 -6.45 -7.16 -15.74
C ARG A 533 -7.63 -7.82 -15.02
N SER A 534 -8.03 -7.30 -13.86
CA SER A 534 -9.18 -7.80 -13.10
C SER A 534 -10.55 -7.37 -13.67
N HIS A 535 -10.56 -6.60 -14.77
CA HIS A 535 -11.81 -6.16 -15.38
C HIS A 535 -12.62 -7.36 -15.94
N PRO A 536 -13.98 -7.42 -15.79
CA PRO A 536 -14.79 -8.52 -16.33
C PRO A 536 -14.61 -8.75 -17.84
N ASN A 537 -14.45 -7.66 -18.61
CA ASN A 537 -14.27 -7.71 -20.07
C ASN A 537 -12.82 -7.86 -20.51
N PHE A 538 -11.86 -7.97 -19.58
CA PHE A 538 -10.47 -8.18 -19.97
C PHE A 538 -10.31 -9.52 -20.68
N PRO A 539 -9.56 -9.60 -21.79
CA PRO A 539 -9.39 -10.85 -22.54
C PRO A 539 -8.82 -11.96 -21.65
N ARG A 540 -9.42 -13.16 -21.74
CA ARG A 540 -8.99 -14.35 -20.98
C ARG A 540 -8.50 -15.48 -21.89
N GLN A 541 -8.65 -15.36 -23.19
CA GLN A 541 -8.28 -16.34 -24.21
C GLN A 541 -7.25 -15.73 -25.17
N ASP A 542 -6.54 -16.60 -25.89
CA ASP A 542 -5.48 -16.23 -26.84
C ASP A 542 -4.30 -15.45 -26.21
N LEU A 543 -4.11 -15.56 -24.89
CA LEU A 543 -3.02 -14.90 -24.18
C LEU A 543 -1.69 -15.64 -24.28
N LEU A 544 -1.70 -16.94 -24.60
CA LEU A 544 -0.49 -17.77 -24.82
C LEU A 544 0.44 -17.20 -25.89
N ARG A 545 -0.09 -16.50 -26.90
CA ARG A 545 0.69 -15.82 -27.94
C ARG A 545 1.67 -14.78 -27.38
N HIS A 546 1.48 -14.33 -26.15
CA HIS A 546 2.34 -13.37 -25.47
C HIS A 546 3.43 -14.01 -24.62
N ALA A 547 3.54 -15.34 -24.59
CA ALA A 547 4.50 -16.06 -23.73
C ALA A 547 5.97 -15.68 -23.99
N ASP A 548 6.29 -15.21 -25.20
CA ASP A 548 7.63 -14.79 -25.63
C ASP A 548 7.68 -13.30 -26.03
N ASP A 549 6.69 -12.51 -25.60
CA ASP A 549 6.63 -11.07 -25.90
C ASP A 549 7.82 -10.34 -25.26
N PRO A 550 8.46 -9.38 -25.95
CA PRO A 550 9.56 -8.59 -25.38
C PRO A 550 9.13 -7.82 -24.12
N ASN A 551 7.84 -7.43 -24.02
CA ASN A 551 7.31 -6.74 -22.87
C ASN A 551 6.95 -7.76 -21.75
N PRO A 552 7.60 -7.72 -20.58
CA PRO A 552 7.32 -8.64 -19.47
C PRO A 552 5.88 -8.57 -18.98
N ARG A 553 5.23 -7.41 -19.07
CA ARG A 553 3.81 -7.25 -18.74
C ARG A 553 2.91 -8.10 -19.64
N MET A 554 3.30 -8.29 -20.89
CA MET A 554 2.58 -9.16 -21.81
C MET A 554 2.89 -10.64 -21.53
N ARG A 555 4.17 -10.99 -21.27
CA ARG A 555 4.53 -12.38 -20.95
C ARG A 555 3.79 -12.92 -19.73
N ARG A 556 3.61 -12.10 -18.68
CA ARG A 556 2.86 -12.55 -17.48
C ARG A 556 1.38 -12.87 -17.76
N LEU A 557 0.77 -12.27 -18.80
CA LEU A 557 -0.61 -12.59 -19.18
C LEU A 557 -0.78 -14.01 -19.73
N ALA A 558 0.27 -14.59 -20.32
CA ALA A 558 0.21 -15.96 -20.82
C ALA A 558 -0.14 -16.98 -19.73
N LEU A 559 0.15 -16.67 -18.46
CA LEU A 559 -0.23 -17.50 -17.31
C LEU A 559 -1.71 -17.35 -16.92
N ASP A 560 -2.40 -16.32 -17.40
CA ASP A 560 -3.83 -16.11 -17.15
C ASP A 560 -4.72 -16.81 -18.19
N ASP A 561 -4.11 -17.35 -19.26
CA ASP A 561 -4.83 -18.12 -20.26
C ASP A 561 -5.31 -19.46 -19.67
N PRO A 562 -6.59 -19.85 -19.89
CA PRO A 562 -7.10 -21.16 -19.43
C PRO A 562 -6.34 -22.37 -19.99
N GLU A 563 -5.72 -22.22 -21.18
CA GLU A 563 -4.91 -23.26 -21.81
C GLU A 563 -3.43 -23.24 -21.37
N SER A 564 -3.05 -22.34 -20.45
CA SER A 564 -1.70 -22.28 -19.90
C SER A 564 -1.35 -23.57 -19.13
N THR A 565 -0.17 -24.10 -19.39
CA THR A 565 0.27 -25.40 -18.85
C THR A 565 1.24 -25.25 -17.67
N PRO A 566 1.41 -26.28 -16.81
CA PRO A 566 2.43 -26.29 -15.77
C PRO A 566 3.85 -26.05 -16.31
N GLU A 567 4.18 -26.59 -17.50
CA GLU A 567 5.49 -26.43 -18.13
C GLU A 567 5.75 -24.96 -18.51
N LEU A 568 4.70 -24.22 -18.93
CA LEU A 568 4.82 -22.79 -19.19
C LEU A 568 5.05 -22.02 -17.89
N VAL A 569 4.34 -22.37 -16.82
CA VAL A 569 4.55 -21.75 -15.49
C VAL A 569 5.99 -21.99 -15.01
N GLU A 570 6.48 -23.23 -15.16
CA GLU A 570 7.86 -23.60 -14.82
C GLU A 570 8.90 -22.81 -15.63
N ARG A 571 8.68 -22.67 -16.94
CA ARG A 571 9.53 -21.84 -17.81
C ARG A 571 9.55 -20.38 -17.37
N LEU A 572 8.38 -19.80 -17.11
CA LEU A 572 8.25 -18.39 -16.72
C LEU A 572 8.65 -18.12 -15.26
N SER A 573 8.78 -19.15 -14.42
CA SER A 573 9.40 -18.98 -13.09
C SER A 573 10.89 -18.64 -13.16
N ARG A 574 11.53 -18.84 -14.31
CA ARG A 574 12.94 -18.51 -14.59
C ARG A 574 13.08 -17.29 -15.53
N ASP A 575 12.00 -16.50 -15.71
CA ASP A 575 12.02 -15.31 -16.58
C ASP A 575 13.00 -14.25 -16.07
N PRO A 576 13.71 -13.52 -16.94
CA PRO A 576 14.59 -12.44 -16.51
C PRO A 576 13.85 -11.35 -15.72
N SER A 577 12.57 -11.10 -16.03
CA SER A 577 11.77 -10.09 -15.31
C SER A 577 11.20 -10.63 -13.99
N ARG A 578 11.47 -9.92 -12.90
CA ARG A 578 10.91 -10.20 -11.56
C ARG A 578 9.38 -10.26 -11.55
N GLU A 579 8.71 -9.44 -12.36
CA GLU A 579 7.24 -9.40 -12.42
C GLU A 579 6.65 -10.69 -12.98
N VAL A 580 7.34 -11.30 -13.95
CA VAL A 580 6.94 -12.57 -14.56
C VAL A 580 7.20 -13.71 -13.59
N ARG A 581 8.38 -13.73 -12.93
CA ARG A 581 8.70 -14.71 -11.89
C ARG A 581 7.74 -14.62 -10.71
N TYR A 582 7.40 -13.41 -10.26
CA TYR A 582 6.41 -13.20 -9.20
C TYR A 582 5.03 -13.78 -9.59
N ARG A 583 4.58 -13.53 -10.84
CA ARG A 583 3.31 -14.09 -11.32
C ARG A 583 3.37 -15.62 -11.38
N ALA A 584 4.48 -16.20 -11.81
CA ALA A 584 4.68 -17.66 -11.80
C ALA A 584 4.71 -18.21 -10.35
N ALA A 585 5.38 -17.53 -9.42
CA ALA A 585 5.43 -17.90 -8.00
C ALA A 585 4.06 -17.92 -7.31
N THR A 586 3.09 -17.16 -7.82
CA THR A 586 1.70 -17.14 -7.32
C THR A 586 0.76 -18.09 -8.06
N ASP A 587 1.25 -18.80 -9.08
CA ASP A 587 0.41 -19.69 -9.89
C ASP A 587 0.30 -21.08 -9.24
N PRO A 588 -0.90 -21.58 -8.94
CA PRO A 588 -1.07 -22.86 -8.26
C PRO A 588 -0.58 -24.09 -9.05
N ARG A 589 -0.26 -23.93 -10.33
CA ARG A 589 0.29 -25.00 -11.18
C ARG A 589 1.80 -25.13 -11.07
N LEU A 590 2.49 -24.20 -10.36
CA LEU A 590 3.93 -24.26 -10.18
C LEU A 590 4.33 -25.53 -9.43
N SER A 591 5.40 -26.19 -9.90
CA SER A 591 5.90 -27.41 -9.27
C SER A 591 6.53 -27.16 -7.88
N PRO A 592 6.54 -28.17 -6.98
CA PRO A 592 7.24 -28.06 -5.69
C PRO A 592 8.72 -27.71 -5.83
N VAL A 593 9.38 -28.22 -6.87
CA VAL A 593 10.80 -27.95 -7.17
C VAL A 593 10.98 -26.47 -7.53
N ALA A 594 10.17 -25.95 -8.45
CA ALA A 594 10.28 -24.55 -8.84
C ALA A 594 9.89 -23.59 -7.70
N ALA A 595 8.90 -23.94 -6.88
CA ALA A 595 8.56 -23.18 -5.68
C ALA A 595 9.73 -23.12 -4.68
N ALA A 596 10.44 -24.25 -4.50
CA ALA A 596 11.64 -24.33 -3.66
C ALA A 596 12.79 -23.46 -4.19
N LEU A 597 13.03 -23.47 -5.50
CA LEU A 597 14.06 -22.65 -6.15
C LEU A 597 13.78 -21.15 -5.99
N LEU A 598 12.53 -20.74 -6.12
CA LEU A 598 12.14 -19.34 -5.97
C LEU A 598 12.26 -18.79 -4.53
N LEU A 599 12.52 -19.64 -3.52
CA LEU A 599 12.90 -19.17 -2.17
C LEU A 599 14.27 -18.47 -2.15
N GLU A 600 15.10 -18.73 -3.13
CA GLU A 600 16.40 -18.10 -3.30
C GLU A 600 16.42 -17.06 -4.45
N ASP A 601 15.23 -16.61 -4.90
CA ASP A 601 15.13 -15.55 -5.93
C ASP A 601 15.82 -14.27 -5.46
N PRO A 602 16.49 -13.54 -6.35
CA PRO A 602 17.09 -12.24 -6.04
C PRO A 602 16.11 -11.25 -5.40
N HIS A 603 14.83 -11.31 -5.76
CA HIS A 603 13.85 -10.31 -5.36
C HIS A 603 12.94 -10.78 -4.22
N ASP A 604 12.83 -9.96 -3.14
CA ASP A 604 12.04 -10.26 -1.93
C ASP A 604 10.59 -10.64 -2.22
N SER A 605 9.94 -9.92 -3.15
CA SER A 605 8.53 -10.20 -3.47
C SER A 605 8.32 -11.58 -4.08
N VAL A 606 9.29 -12.06 -4.88
CA VAL A 606 9.25 -13.40 -5.46
C VAL A 606 9.47 -14.46 -4.38
N ARG A 607 10.46 -14.26 -3.50
CA ARG A 607 10.71 -15.18 -2.35
C ARG A 607 9.49 -15.27 -1.44
N HIS A 608 8.86 -14.12 -1.11
CA HIS A 608 7.64 -14.11 -0.29
C HIS A 608 6.46 -14.81 -0.97
N ALA A 609 6.33 -14.69 -2.29
CA ALA A 609 5.31 -15.42 -3.05
C ALA A 609 5.58 -16.94 -3.01
N ALA A 610 6.82 -17.35 -3.21
CA ALA A 610 7.25 -18.74 -3.11
C ALA A 610 7.02 -19.33 -1.69
N ALA A 611 7.33 -18.56 -0.63
CA ALA A 611 7.08 -18.98 0.75
C ALA A 611 5.58 -19.20 1.05
N ARG A 612 4.70 -18.51 0.32
CA ARG A 612 3.23 -18.68 0.39
C ARG A 612 2.68 -19.70 -0.59
N HIS A 613 3.52 -20.32 -1.43
CA HIS A 613 3.03 -21.25 -2.44
C HIS A 613 2.54 -22.56 -1.82
N PRO A 614 1.31 -23.06 -2.17
CA PRO A 614 0.72 -24.24 -1.54
C PRO A 614 1.50 -25.53 -1.75
N HIS A 615 2.29 -25.62 -2.81
CA HIS A 615 3.11 -26.79 -3.14
C HIS A 615 4.54 -26.70 -2.57
N LEU A 616 4.84 -25.68 -1.73
CA LEU A 616 6.16 -25.61 -1.11
C LEU A 616 6.38 -26.84 -0.19
N PRO A 617 7.50 -27.57 -0.31
CA PRO A 617 7.78 -28.71 0.56
C PRO A 617 7.76 -28.35 2.05
N VAL A 618 7.12 -29.19 2.87
CA VAL A 618 6.87 -28.91 4.30
C VAL A 618 8.17 -28.73 5.08
N ARG A 619 9.23 -29.46 4.74
CA ARG A 619 10.57 -29.28 5.34
C ARG A 619 11.10 -27.86 5.15
N LEU A 620 10.90 -27.27 3.97
CA LEU A 620 11.32 -25.90 3.68
C LEU A 620 10.39 -24.89 4.38
N LEU A 621 9.09 -25.14 4.37
CA LEU A 621 8.12 -24.31 5.05
C LEU A 621 8.37 -24.22 6.57
N THR A 622 8.63 -25.35 7.23
CA THR A 622 8.95 -25.37 8.66
C THR A 622 10.29 -24.70 8.97
N ARG A 623 11.29 -24.83 8.09
CA ARG A 623 12.56 -24.11 8.20
C ARG A 623 12.35 -22.59 8.13
N LEU A 624 11.51 -22.10 7.18
CA LEU A 624 11.17 -20.68 7.08
C LEU A 624 10.41 -20.18 8.32
N LEU A 625 9.49 -20.99 8.85
CA LEU A 625 8.74 -20.66 10.07
C LEU A 625 9.62 -20.54 11.32
N ARG A 626 10.81 -21.13 11.33
CA ARG A 626 11.81 -21.03 12.41
C ARG A 626 12.79 -19.87 12.22
N GLY A 627 12.91 -19.36 10.99
CA GLY A 627 13.87 -18.30 10.63
C GLY A 627 13.28 -16.91 10.76
N ASP A 628 14.13 -15.92 11.06
CA ASP A 628 13.69 -14.53 11.26
C ASP A 628 13.33 -13.76 9.97
N GLY A 629 13.65 -14.29 8.77
CA GLY A 629 13.51 -13.55 7.51
C GLY A 629 12.12 -13.68 6.89
N ASP A 630 11.71 -14.91 6.55
CA ASP A 630 10.52 -15.17 5.73
C ASP A 630 9.36 -15.81 6.52
N ALA A 631 9.49 -15.91 7.86
CA ALA A 631 8.50 -16.53 8.74
C ALA A 631 7.10 -15.93 8.61
N GLN A 632 7.01 -14.63 8.35
CA GLN A 632 5.74 -13.95 8.12
C GLN A 632 5.04 -14.44 6.84
N ALA A 633 5.77 -14.57 5.75
CA ALA A 633 5.23 -15.10 4.50
C ALA A 633 4.85 -16.57 4.64
N ALA A 634 5.72 -17.36 5.26
CA ALA A 634 5.51 -18.78 5.55
C ALA A 634 4.29 -19.04 6.44
N ALA A 635 4.03 -18.19 7.45
CA ALA A 635 2.84 -18.28 8.30
C ALA A 635 1.53 -17.95 7.57
N GLY A 636 1.59 -17.30 6.40
CA GLY A 636 0.47 -17.09 5.50
C GLY A 636 0.31 -18.19 4.42
N ASN A 637 1.09 -19.26 4.47
CA ASN A 637 1.04 -20.33 3.47
C ASN A 637 -0.24 -21.16 3.60
N PRO A 638 -1.06 -21.30 2.53
CA PRO A 638 -2.33 -22.03 2.58
C PRO A 638 -2.20 -23.53 2.86
N ALA A 639 -1.01 -24.11 2.78
CA ALA A 639 -0.75 -25.50 3.15
C ALA A 639 -0.61 -25.74 4.66
N LEU A 640 -0.62 -24.69 5.49
CA LEU A 640 -0.56 -24.81 6.95
C LEU A 640 -1.80 -25.56 7.48
N PRO A 641 -1.63 -26.71 8.19
CA PRO A 641 -2.73 -27.41 8.82
C PRO A 641 -3.37 -26.59 9.98
N VAL A 642 -4.67 -26.75 10.19
CA VAL A 642 -5.41 -26.03 11.25
C VAL A 642 -4.85 -26.32 12.64
N ASP A 643 -4.46 -27.55 12.93
CA ASP A 643 -3.86 -27.95 14.21
C ASP A 643 -2.49 -27.27 14.42
N VAL A 644 -1.67 -27.12 13.37
CA VAL A 644 -0.42 -26.37 13.41
C VAL A 644 -0.70 -24.89 13.69
N MET A 645 -1.66 -24.28 12.99
CA MET A 645 -2.07 -22.88 13.24
C MET A 645 -2.52 -22.67 14.70
N ARG A 646 -3.28 -23.60 15.28
CA ARG A 646 -3.69 -23.53 16.69
C ARG A 646 -2.49 -23.59 17.64
N ARG A 647 -1.58 -24.52 17.43
CA ARG A 647 -0.35 -24.64 18.23
C ARG A 647 0.54 -23.38 18.12
N MET A 648 0.65 -22.79 16.92
CA MET A 648 1.34 -21.51 16.74
C MET A 648 0.63 -20.39 17.51
N ALA A 649 -0.70 -20.31 17.44
CA ALA A 649 -1.50 -19.31 18.15
C ALA A 649 -1.39 -19.46 19.69
N GLU A 650 -1.34 -20.67 20.22
CA GLU A 650 -1.06 -20.94 21.64
C GLU A 650 0.30 -20.39 22.07
N ARG A 651 1.34 -20.56 21.24
CA ARG A 651 2.67 -20.00 21.52
C ARG A 651 2.69 -18.47 21.47
N ILE A 652 1.90 -17.88 20.58
CA ILE A 652 1.72 -16.43 20.44
C ILE A 652 0.99 -15.86 21.68
N GLY A 653 -0.05 -16.55 22.18
CA GLY A 653 -0.90 -16.09 23.28
C GLY A 653 -0.26 -16.16 24.67
N VAL A 654 0.87 -16.84 24.85
CA VAL A 654 1.59 -16.87 26.14
C VAL A 654 2.28 -15.53 26.35
N PRO A 655 1.90 -14.70 27.36
CA PRO A 655 2.60 -13.46 27.66
C PRO A 655 4.08 -13.76 27.96
N ALA A 656 4.97 -12.91 27.45
CA ALA A 656 6.38 -12.96 27.84
C ALA A 656 6.45 -12.85 29.38
N PRO A 657 7.31 -13.62 30.06
CA PRO A 657 7.53 -13.41 31.48
C PRO A 657 7.94 -11.94 31.66
N GLU A 658 7.21 -11.21 32.52
CA GLU A 658 7.59 -9.84 32.89
C GLU A 658 9.04 -9.91 33.34
N GLY A 659 9.93 -9.37 32.48
CA GLY A 659 11.36 -9.34 32.75
C GLY A 659 11.62 -8.50 33.97
N GLY A 660 12.31 -9.09 34.93
CA GLY A 660 12.82 -8.41 36.14
C GLY A 660 13.90 -7.39 35.82
#